data_6f396dd2d3f162083538fedcd2a489f3
#
_entry.id   6f396dd2d3f162083538fedcd2a489f3
#
_cell.length_a   1.000
_cell.length_b   1.000
_cell.length_c   1.000
_cell.angle_alpha   90.00
_cell.angle_beta   90.00
_cell.angle_gamma   90.00
#
_symmetry.space_group_name_H-M   'P 1'
#
loop_
_entity.id
_entity.type
_entity.pdbx_description
1 polymer ?
#
loop_
_entity_poly.entity_id
_entity_poly.type
_entity_poly.pdbx_seq_one_letter_code
_entity_poly.pdbx_strand_id
1 'polypeptide(L)'
;VTPKTPPADTPDDTARDSAAEEAAASDDHTAAAEATAEEAEASTAGEPETGTAEKAEPANADEAEPVAAEEVEPATADEAEPDAKRADASASDAPAGEAPDQPVAARRRWRDRHAVAARNVGWVVTVLALALVCVALLMPTRIDRFSPGVFLRIPVEAVLGAGVLIALPRKPRLVAAVLAGVGLGLLTVLNLLDIGFYMFLGRGFNVVLDWVLFDDAKSYLEDSMGRGGTIGALIGVVALILAVLALMTLAVLRLGNVMARNRDRATRATVAIGTVWVTCAALGLQLTGPPLAARSTVALVQDRMDRVRATLKDEAAFAKEAKKDAFGNTPGDQLLTGLRGKDVIFTFIESYGRSAVEDPDIAPGVDATLTAKNKELREAGFAAKSGWLTSATYGGSSWLGHSTFLSGLWINNQNRYRTVTAGEHLTVTGAFKRTGAWRTVGIMPGIQKNWPEGKFYGLDHVYDSRELGYRGPKFSWSTMPDQYALKAFERLEHGKKHDKPLMSEIVLTSSHQPWAPIPKTIPDDQVGDGSVYKDIAKAGKDPADVFYDSDKAKEEYGKSIQYSVTSLIDYLVKHGKKNTVLVFLGDHQPMAKVSGNNASRDVPISIVARDKSVLDKIDDWNWTDGLEPDPKAPVWRMDSFRDRFLTAYGSQPNPSK
;
A
#
# COMPACT_ATOMS: atom_id res chain seq x y z
N VAL A 1 -68.47 -0.70 25.34
CA VAL A 1 -68.61 0.56 24.60
C VAL A 1 -67.42 0.65 23.68
N THR A 2 -67.63 0.24 22.45
CA THR A 2 -66.70 0.33 21.31
C THR A 2 -66.78 1.72 20.68
N PRO A 3 -65.67 2.34 20.25
CA PRO A 3 -65.71 3.42 19.29
C PRO A 3 -65.34 2.97 17.87
N LYS A 4 -66.04 3.56 16.95
CA LYS A 4 -66.10 3.39 15.52
C LYS A 4 -64.79 3.74 14.77
N THR A 5 -64.48 2.98 13.75
CA THR A 5 -63.57 3.26 12.62
C THR A 5 -64.16 4.30 11.66
N PRO A 6 -63.42 5.25 11.11
CA PRO A 6 -63.78 5.97 9.90
C PRO A 6 -63.05 5.41 8.65
N PRO A 7 -63.52 5.74 7.43
CA PRO A 7 -63.30 4.96 6.20
C PRO A 7 -62.03 5.35 5.47
N ALA A 8 -61.63 4.42 4.57
CA ALA A 8 -60.49 4.54 3.65
C ALA A 8 -60.77 5.60 2.58
N ASP A 9 -59.77 6.44 2.29
CA ASP A 9 -59.69 7.27 1.09
C ASP A 9 -58.56 6.79 0.18
N THR A 10 -58.84 6.84 -1.08
CA THR A 10 -58.12 6.36 -2.25
C THR A 10 -56.82 7.14 -2.50
N PRO A 11 -55.82 6.53 -3.18
CA PRO A 11 -54.50 7.17 -3.40
C PRO A 11 -54.49 8.17 -4.55
N ASP A 12 -53.87 9.29 -4.31
CA ASP A 12 -53.58 10.32 -5.30
C ASP A 12 -52.20 10.06 -5.97
N ASP A 13 -52.22 10.18 -7.28
CA ASP A 13 -51.22 9.79 -8.27
C ASP A 13 -50.25 10.97 -8.52
N THR A 14 -49.23 11.17 -7.63
CA THR A 14 -48.14 12.14 -7.87
C THR A 14 -46.82 11.62 -7.32
N ALA A 15 -46.27 10.57 -7.92
CA ALA A 15 -44.90 10.12 -7.69
C ALA A 15 -44.29 9.55 -9.00
N ARG A 16 -44.15 10.41 -9.98
CA ARG A 16 -43.30 10.18 -11.17
C ARG A 16 -42.79 11.54 -11.64
N ASP A 17 -41.73 12.04 -10.99
CA ASP A 17 -40.79 13.02 -11.55
C ASP A 17 -39.73 13.40 -10.48
N SER A 18 -38.84 12.45 -10.14
CA SER A 18 -37.62 12.79 -9.38
C SER A 18 -36.47 11.77 -9.56
N ALA A 19 -36.43 11.08 -10.69
CA ALA A 19 -35.36 10.14 -11.02
C ALA A 19 -34.57 10.52 -12.29
N ALA A 20 -34.62 11.78 -12.72
CA ALA A 20 -33.95 12.25 -13.95
C ALA A 20 -32.96 13.41 -13.72
N GLU A 21 -32.67 13.79 -12.48
CA GLU A 21 -31.81 14.95 -12.20
C GLU A 21 -30.49 14.62 -11.48
N GLU A 22 -30.19 13.34 -11.22
CA GLU A 22 -28.96 12.92 -10.55
C GLU A 22 -27.89 12.25 -11.46
N ALA A 23 -28.11 12.29 -12.80
CA ALA A 23 -27.19 11.75 -13.81
C ALA A 23 -26.41 12.81 -14.60
N ALA A 24 -26.49 14.10 -14.25
CA ALA A 24 -25.89 15.20 -15.01
C ALA A 24 -24.79 15.99 -14.27
N ALA A 25 -24.26 15.49 -13.15
CA ALA A 25 -23.26 16.22 -12.34
C ALA A 25 -21.88 15.56 -12.28
N SER A 26 -21.50 14.68 -13.22
CA SER A 26 -20.16 14.02 -13.20
C SER A 26 -19.26 14.29 -14.40
N ASP A 27 -19.61 15.17 -15.33
CA ASP A 27 -18.84 15.38 -16.57
C ASP A 27 -18.27 16.79 -16.78
N ASP A 28 -18.12 17.61 -15.73
CA ASP A 28 -17.61 18.98 -15.88
C ASP A 28 -16.30 19.30 -15.12
N HIS A 29 -15.36 18.36 -15.08
CA HIS A 29 -14.00 18.59 -14.56
C HIS A 29 -12.85 18.20 -15.50
N THR A 30 -13.09 18.13 -16.81
CA THR A 30 -12.03 17.86 -17.82
C THR A 30 -11.83 18.96 -18.86
N ALA A 31 -12.41 20.15 -18.68
CA ALA A 31 -12.35 21.23 -19.68
C ALA A 31 -11.69 22.54 -19.20
N ALA A 32 -10.79 22.49 -18.20
CA ALA A 32 -10.08 23.68 -17.71
C ALA A 32 -8.54 23.55 -17.69
N ALA A 33 -7.96 22.79 -18.61
CA ALA A 33 -6.50 22.62 -18.71
C ALA A 33 -5.92 22.87 -20.12
N GLU A 34 -6.67 23.48 -21.03
CA GLU A 34 -6.22 23.81 -22.40
C GLU A 34 -6.44 25.28 -22.76
N ALA A 35 -5.94 26.21 -21.98
CA ALA A 35 -5.82 27.61 -22.43
C ALA A 35 -4.80 28.33 -21.53
N THR A 36 -3.51 28.13 -21.75
CA THR A 36 -2.43 29.12 -21.50
C THR A 36 -1.07 28.48 -21.86
N ALA A 37 -0.78 28.38 -23.13
CA ALA A 37 0.54 28.12 -23.66
C ALA A 37 0.71 28.80 -25.02
N GLU A 38 0.66 30.14 -25.00
CA GLU A 38 1.15 30.96 -26.12
C GLU A 38 1.51 32.33 -25.55
N GLU A 39 2.74 32.70 -25.72
CA GLU A 39 3.45 33.96 -25.46
C GLU A 39 4.57 33.86 -24.43
N ALA A 40 5.77 33.54 -24.93
CA ALA A 40 7.06 34.14 -24.58
C ALA A 40 8.21 33.48 -25.36
N GLU A 41 8.35 33.81 -26.62
CA GLU A 41 9.67 33.77 -27.30
C GLU A 41 10.25 35.18 -27.35
N ALA A 42 11.59 35.21 -27.25
CA ALA A 42 12.51 36.30 -27.56
C ALA A 42 13.00 37.18 -26.41
N SER A 43 14.21 36.90 -25.92
CA SER A 43 15.32 37.86 -25.97
C SER A 43 16.65 37.25 -25.49
N THR A 44 17.49 36.91 -26.45
CA THR A 44 18.96 37.09 -26.63
C THR A 44 19.93 37.10 -25.44
N ALA A 45 20.85 36.14 -25.50
CA ALA A 45 22.33 36.25 -25.62
C ALA A 45 23.14 37.05 -24.59
N GLY A 46 24.12 36.39 -23.98
CA GLY A 46 25.24 36.98 -23.29
C GLY A 46 26.13 35.91 -22.62
N GLU A 47 27.13 35.41 -23.30
CA GLU A 47 28.32 34.70 -22.78
C GLU A 47 29.43 35.72 -22.50
N PRO A 48 30.61 35.25 -22.01
CA PRO A 48 30.97 34.67 -20.70
C PRO A 48 32.10 35.48 -20.01
N GLU A 49 32.37 35.27 -18.74
CA GLU A 49 33.73 35.55 -18.21
C GLU A 49 34.21 34.52 -17.19
N THR A 50 35.46 34.16 -17.37
CA THR A 50 36.32 33.22 -16.69
C THR A 50 36.82 33.72 -15.34
N GLY A 51 36.91 32.83 -14.35
CA GLY A 51 37.53 33.10 -13.06
C GLY A 51 38.00 31.85 -12.31
N THR A 52 39.22 31.50 -12.61
CA THR A 52 40.31 30.79 -11.86
C THR A 52 39.97 29.94 -10.63
N ALA A 53 40.48 28.72 -10.72
CA ALA A 53 40.60 27.71 -9.66
C ALA A 53 41.55 28.08 -8.54
N GLU A 54 41.23 27.73 -7.32
CA GLU A 54 42.19 27.60 -6.23
C GLU A 54 42.09 26.21 -5.59
N LYS A 55 43.26 25.55 -5.57
CA LYS A 55 43.54 24.24 -5.02
C LYS A 55 43.56 24.31 -3.47
N ALA A 56 42.96 23.30 -2.83
CA ALA A 56 43.39 22.90 -1.48
C ALA A 56 43.52 21.36 -1.47
N GLU A 57 44.72 20.92 -1.14
CA GLU A 57 45.17 19.54 -0.97
C GLU A 57 44.76 18.98 0.42
N PRO A 58 44.80 17.64 0.58
CA PRO A 58 44.15 16.91 1.67
C PRO A 58 45.11 16.60 2.83
N ALA A 59 44.54 16.44 4.02
CA ALA A 59 45.28 15.95 5.20
C ALA A 59 44.90 14.50 5.52
N ASN A 60 45.92 13.69 5.44
CA ASN A 60 46.31 12.44 6.10
C ASN A 60 45.26 11.47 6.66
N ALA A 61 45.36 10.28 6.10
CA ALA A 61 44.93 8.99 6.63
C ALA A 61 45.84 8.52 7.75
N ASP A 62 45.29 7.82 8.70
CA ASP A 62 46.05 7.00 9.66
C ASP A 62 45.66 5.53 9.52
N GLU A 63 46.67 4.69 9.65
CA GLU A 63 46.80 3.31 9.25
C GLU A 63 45.95 2.32 10.07
N ALA A 64 45.42 1.28 9.41
CA ALA A 64 45.12 0.00 10.05
C ALA A 64 45.49 -1.14 9.07
N GLU A 65 46.44 -1.96 9.53
CA GLU A 65 47.03 -3.11 8.83
C GLU A 65 46.02 -4.21 8.48
N PRO A 66 46.26 -4.99 7.40
CA PRO A 66 45.47 -6.16 7.04
C PRO A 66 46.01 -7.44 7.68
N VAL A 67 45.11 -8.22 8.25
CA VAL A 67 45.39 -9.59 8.73
C VAL A 67 45.38 -10.55 7.53
N ALA A 68 46.44 -11.37 7.49
CA ALA A 68 46.79 -12.30 6.44
C ALA A 68 45.77 -13.41 6.19
N ALA A 69 45.53 -13.72 4.91
CA ALA A 69 44.89 -14.93 4.46
C ALA A 69 45.91 -16.08 4.37
N GLU A 70 45.56 -17.22 4.91
CA GLU A 70 46.34 -18.45 4.93
C GLU A 70 46.14 -19.20 3.57
N GLU A 71 47.23 -19.34 2.82
CA GLU A 71 47.32 -20.16 1.61
C GLU A 71 47.43 -21.62 1.97
N VAL A 72 46.62 -22.46 1.34
CA VAL A 72 46.80 -23.92 1.34
C VAL A 72 47.27 -24.35 -0.06
N GLU A 73 48.53 -24.79 -0.13
CA GLU A 73 49.13 -25.37 -1.36
C GLU A 73 48.56 -26.76 -1.67
N PRO A 74 48.51 -27.15 -2.96
CA PRO A 74 48.11 -28.51 -3.36
C PRO A 74 49.34 -29.45 -3.46
N ALA A 75 49.20 -30.64 -2.95
CA ALA A 75 50.21 -31.70 -3.00
C ALA A 75 50.38 -32.27 -4.42
N THR A 76 51.63 -32.40 -4.79
CA THR A 76 52.17 -32.97 -6.03
C THR A 76 51.94 -34.48 -6.11
N ALA A 77 51.53 -34.93 -7.31
CA ALA A 77 51.50 -36.37 -7.68
C ALA A 77 52.85 -36.75 -8.32
N ASP A 78 53.27 -37.94 -7.95
CA ASP A 78 54.53 -38.59 -8.36
C ASP A 78 54.37 -39.35 -9.70
N GLU A 79 55.41 -39.29 -10.54
CA GLU A 79 55.54 -39.94 -11.84
C GLU A 79 55.88 -41.44 -11.73
N ALA A 80 55.36 -42.25 -12.63
CA ALA A 80 56.05 -43.45 -13.10
C ALA A 80 55.55 -43.92 -14.49
N GLU A 81 56.30 -43.69 -15.50
CA GLU A 81 56.48 -44.59 -16.66
C GLU A 81 57.69 -45.51 -16.37
N PRO A 82 57.88 -46.73 -16.93
CA PRO A 82 57.85 -46.97 -18.40
C PRO A 82 57.45 -48.42 -18.83
N ASP A 83 57.21 -48.70 -20.01
CA ASP A 83 58.00 -49.48 -20.98
C ASP A 83 57.16 -50.15 -22.09
N ALA A 84 57.70 -50.05 -23.26
CA ALA A 84 57.21 -50.58 -24.52
C ALA A 84 57.36 -52.08 -24.66
N LYS A 85 56.43 -52.72 -25.38
CA LYS A 85 56.76 -53.82 -26.33
C LYS A 85 55.75 -53.92 -27.47
N ARG A 86 56.28 -53.79 -28.67
CA ARG A 86 55.72 -54.12 -29.95
C ARG A 86 55.28 -55.57 -30.06
N ALA A 87 54.14 -55.81 -30.69
CA ALA A 87 53.94 -56.95 -31.59
C ALA A 87 52.84 -56.61 -32.62
N ASP A 88 53.23 -56.75 -33.89
CA ASP A 88 52.39 -56.74 -35.10
C ASP A 88 51.34 -57.86 -35.08
N ALA A 89 50.17 -57.57 -35.64
CA ALA A 89 49.57 -58.35 -36.73
C ALA A 89 48.15 -57.94 -37.10
N SER A 90 48.02 -57.60 -38.36
CA SER A 90 46.93 -57.85 -39.33
C SER A 90 45.48 -57.41 -39.07
N ALA A 91 45.09 -56.61 -40.02
CA ALA A 91 43.79 -56.20 -40.52
C ALA A 91 42.60 -57.16 -40.34
N SER A 92 41.44 -56.57 -39.96
CA SER A 92 40.15 -56.84 -40.64
C SER A 92 39.23 -55.67 -40.45
N ASP A 93 38.68 -55.17 -41.56
CA ASP A 93 37.64 -54.17 -41.66
C ASP A 93 36.37 -54.54 -40.87
N ALA A 94 35.91 -53.61 -39.99
CA ALA A 94 34.54 -53.53 -39.62
C ALA A 94 34.18 -52.05 -39.37
N PRO A 95 33.03 -51.54 -39.84
CA PRO A 95 32.72 -50.10 -39.84
C PRO A 95 32.44 -49.59 -38.41
N ALA A 96 32.94 -48.39 -38.16
CA ALA A 96 32.71 -47.62 -36.95
C ALA A 96 31.19 -47.43 -36.73
N GLY A 97 30.65 -48.10 -35.69
CA GLY A 97 29.31 -47.87 -35.24
C GLY A 97 29.19 -46.52 -34.54
N GLU A 98 28.40 -45.64 -35.17
CA GLU A 98 27.90 -44.39 -34.55
C GLU A 98 27.22 -44.70 -33.22
N ALA A 99 27.64 -44.05 -32.16
CA ALA A 99 26.93 -44.06 -30.87
C ALA A 99 25.50 -43.53 -31.05
N PRO A 100 24.48 -44.22 -30.57
CA PRO A 100 23.11 -43.80 -30.85
C PRO A 100 22.73 -42.56 -30.03
N ASP A 101 22.34 -41.54 -30.74
CA ASP A 101 21.63 -40.34 -30.25
C ASP A 101 20.23 -40.74 -29.75
N GLN A 102 20.17 -41.33 -28.54
CA GLN A 102 19.01 -42.07 -28.06
C GLN A 102 17.74 -41.27 -27.70
N PRO A 103 17.75 -39.98 -27.25
CA PRO A 103 16.53 -39.36 -26.84
C PRO A 103 15.62 -38.89 -28.00
N VAL A 104 16.16 -38.51 -29.12
CA VAL A 104 15.39 -38.04 -30.29
C VAL A 104 14.73 -39.20 -31.05
N ALA A 105 15.43 -40.33 -31.15
CA ALA A 105 14.90 -41.55 -31.78
C ALA A 105 13.79 -42.21 -30.98
N ALA A 106 13.87 -42.20 -29.63
CA ALA A 106 12.82 -42.73 -28.76
C ALA A 106 11.50 -41.92 -28.85
N ARG A 107 11.60 -40.57 -28.91
CA ARG A 107 10.45 -39.68 -29.09
C ARG A 107 9.79 -39.83 -30.48
N ARG A 108 10.57 -40.06 -31.56
CA ARG A 108 10.01 -40.38 -32.88
C ARG A 108 9.26 -41.68 -32.89
N ARG A 109 9.82 -42.77 -32.33
CA ARG A 109 9.18 -44.09 -32.25
C ARG A 109 7.87 -44.08 -31.45
N TRP A 110 7.75 -43.29 -30.37
CA TRP A 110 6.49 -43.17 -29.60
C TRP A 110 5.40 -42.47 -30.40
N ARG A 111 5.72 -41.36 -31.07
CA ARG A 111 4.79 -40.60 -31.93
C ARG A 111 4.26 -41.43 -33.10
N ASP A 112 5.09 -42.27 -33.67
CA ASP A 112 4.70 -43.13 -34.80
C ASP A 112 3.81 -44.28 -34.34
N ARG A 113 4.06 -44.85 -33.16
CA ARG A 113 3.22 -45.93 -32.57
C ARG A 113 1.86 -45.41 -32.05
N HIS A 114 1.79 -44.15 -31.61
CA HIS A 114 0.61 -43.55 -31.00
C HIS A 114 0.17 -42.27 -31.71
N ALA A 115 0.03 -42.31 -33.03
CA ALA A 115 -0.25 -41.13 -33.85
C ALA A 115 -1.56 -40.40 -33.45
N VAL A 116 -2.59 -41.13 -33.07
CA VAL A 116 -3.88 -40.56 -32.63
C VAL A 116 -3.71 -39.86 -31.28
N ALA A 117 -3.05 -40.52 -30.31
CA ALA A 117 -2.78 -39.94 -29.00
C ALA A 117 -1.89 -38.70 -29.09
N ALA A 118 -0.83 -38.74 -29.91
CA ALA A 118 0.06 -37.62 -30.17
C ALA A 118 -0.67 -36.41 -30.81
N ARG A 119 -1.62 -36.67 -31.69
CA ARG A 119 -2.48 -35.65 -32.29
C ARG A 119 -3.43 -35.02 -31.27
N ASN A 120 -4.06 -35.84 -30.44
CA ASN A 120 -4.99 -35.38 -29.40
C ASN A 120 -4.25 -34.56 -28.33
N VAL A 121 -3.10 -35.02 -27.83
CA VAL A 121 -2.24 -34.26 -26.92
C VAL A 121 -1.81 -32.94 -27.57
N GLY A 122 -1.44 -32.98 -28.86
CA GLY A 122 -1.11 -31.75 -29.62
C GLY A 122 -2.26 -30.76 -29.70
N TRP A 123 -3.48 -31.21 -29.84
CA TRP A 123 -4.70 -30.38 -29.82
C TRP A 123 -4.95 -29.80 -28.42
N VAL A 124 -4.93 -30.61 -27.38
CA VAL A 124 -5.13 -30.19 -25.99
C VAL A 124 -4.11 -29.10 -25.62
N VAL A 125 -2.81 -29.33 -25.91
CA VAL A 125 -1.78 -28.32 -25.64
C VAL A 125 -2.02 -27.01 -26.43
N THR A 126 -2.57 -27.08 -27.64
CA THR A 126 -2.87 -25.87 -28.43
C THR A 126 -4.07 -25.11 -27.87
N VAL A 127 -5.12 -25.83 -27.43
CA VAL A 127 -6.29 -25.22 -26.77
C VAL A 127 -5.90 -24.58 -25.44
N LEU A 128 -5.10 -25.27 -24.62
CA LEU A 128 -4.58 -24.71 -23.37
C LEU A 128 -3.70 -23.48 -23.60
N ALA A 129 -2.83 -23.49 -24.62
CA ALA A 129 -2.02 -22.34 -25.00
C ALA A 129 -2.90 -21.13 -25.42
N LEU A 130 -3.96 -21.39 -26.19
CA LEU A 130 -4.91 -20.33 -26.58
C LEU A 130 -5.68 -19.79 -25.37
N ALA A 131 -6.19 -20.67 -24.52
CA ALA A 131 -6.90 -20.29 -23.31
C ALA A 131 -6.00 -19.46 -22.39
N LEU A 132 -4.74 -19.87 -22.18
CA LEU A 132 -3.77 -19.16 -21.37
C LEU A 132 -3.50 -17.73 -21.90
N VAL A 133 -3.30 -17.58 -23.21
CA VAL A 133 -3.08 -16.27 -23.84
C VAL A 133 -4.34 -15.40 -23.71
N CYS A 134 -5.53 -15.96 -23.95
CA CYS A 134 -6.79 -15.21 -23.82
C CYS A 134 -7.05 -14.78 -22.37
N VAL A 135 -6.82 -15.65 -21.40
CA VAL A 135 -6.94 -15.30 -19.97
C VAL A 135 -5.97 -14.17 -19.61
N ALA A 136 -4.72 -14.25 -20.04
CA ALA A 136 -3.72 -13.20 -19.77
C ALA A 136 -4.11 -11.83 -20.36
N LEU A 137 -4.68 -11.82 -21.59
CA LEU A 137 -5.11 -10.59 -22.28
C LEU A 137 -6.38 -9.98 -21.68
N LEU A 138 -7.24 -10.80 -21.06
CA LEU A 138 -8.55 -10.38 -20.55
C LEU A 138 -8.60 -10.28 -19.02
N MET A 139 -7.55 -10.69 -18.33
CA MET A 139 -7.51 -10.73 -16.86
C MET A 139 -7.68 -9.33 -16.27
N PRO A 140 -8.70 -9.11 -15.41
CA PRO A 140 -8.87 -7.85 -14.69
C PRO A 140 -7.74 -7.61 -13.69
N THR A 141 -7.50 -6.34 -13.38
CA THR A 141 -6.52 -5.91 -12.36
C THR A 141 -7.12 -5.85 -10.95
N ARG A 142 -8.43 -6.11 -10.80
CA ARG A 142 -9.15 -6.07 -9.52
C ARG A 142 -10.04 -7.30 -9.38
N ILE A 143 -10.10 -7.87 -8.18
CA ILE A 143 -10.90 -9.09 -7.90
C ILE A 143 -12.40 -8.85 -8.10
N ASP A 144 -12.93 -7.70 -7.68
CA ASP A 144 -14.34 -7.33 -7.81
C ASP A 144 -14.83 -7.28 -9.27
N ARG A 145 -13.91 -7.19 -10.24
CA ARG A 145 -14.21 -7.19 -11.67
C ARG A 145 -14.14 -8.57 -12.33
N PHE A 146 -13.82 -9.62 -11.56
CA PHE A 146 -13.83 -10.98 -12.09
C PHE A 146 -15.27 -11.48 -12.28
N SER A 147 -15.65 -11.66 -13.52
CA SER A 147 -16.91 -12.30 -13.91
C SER A 147 -16.69 -13.21 -15.11
N PRO A 148 -17.47 -14.28 -15.29
CA PRO A 148 -17.35 -15.15 -16.48
C PRO A 148 -17.46 -14.37 -17.79
N GLY A 149 -18.27 -13.32 -17.84
CA GLY A 149 -18.47 -12.48 -19.02
C GLY A 149 -17.22 -11.74 -19.48
N VAL A 150 -16.28 -11.43 -18.59
CA VAL A 150 -15.02 -10.77 -18.96
C VAL A 150 -14.18 -11.68 -19.88
N PHE A 151 -14.20 -12.99 -19.66
CA PHE A 151 -13.41 -13.96 -20.43
C PHE A 151 -14.09 -14.39 -21.76
N LEU A 152 -15.35 -13.99 -21.99
CA LEU A 152 -16.05 -14.21 -23.25
C LEU A 152 -15.80 -13.11 -24.30
N ARG A 153 -15.00 -12.12 -23.96
CA ARG A 153 -14.66 -10.99 -24.83
C ARG A 153 -13.60 -11.39 -25.85
N ILE A 154 -13.57 -10.70 -26.99
CA ILE A 154 -12.56 -10.90 -28.03
C ILE A 154 -11.47 -9.83 -27.88
N PRO A 155 -10.23 -10.18 -27.47
CA PRO A 155 -9.15 -9.20 -27.34
C PRO A 155 -8.60 -8.85 -28.74
N VAL A 156 -8.60 -7.56 -29.10
CA VAL A 156 -8.04 -7.10 -30.38
C VAL A 156 -6.56 -7.44 -30.50
N GLU A 157 -5.86 -7.43 -29.38
CA GLU A 157 -4.44 -7.73 -29.30
C GLU A 157 -4.12 -9.16 -29.79
N ALA A 158 -4.98 -10.13 -29.50
CA ALA A 158 -4.85 -11.50 -30.02
C ALA A 158 -5.04 -11.55 -31.54
N VAL A 159 -6.01 -10.78 -32.07
CA VAL A 159 -6.28 -10.71 -33.51
C VAL A 159 -5.09 -10.08 -34.26
N LEU A 160 -4.60 -8.93 -33.77
CA LEU A 160 -3.45 -8.24 -34.35
C LEU A 160 -2.16 -9.06 -34.23
N GLY A 161 -1.93 -9.67 -33.06
CA GLY A 161 -0.78 -10.55 -32.81
C GLY A 161 -0.79 -11.77 -33.74
N ALA A 162 -1.96 -12.40 -33.95
CA ALA A 162 -2.10 -13.50 -34.89
C ALA A 162 -1.79 -13.04 -36.32
N GLY A 163 -2.31 -11.89 -36.76
CA GLY A 163 -2.01 -11.30 -38.06
C GLY A 163 -0.51 -11.10 -38.30
N VAL A 164 0.18 -10.51 -37.32
CA VAL A 164 1.64 -10.30 -37.37
C VAL A 164 2.38 -11.64 -37.45
N LEU A 165 2.06 -12.61 -36.60
CA LEU A 165 2.73 -13.92 -36.59
C LEU A 165 2.50 -14.73 -37.85
N ILE A 166 1.34 -14.56 -38.53
CA ILE A 166 1.05 -15.20 -39.83
C ILE A 166 1.85 -14.51 -40.97
N ALA A 167 1.95 -13.17 -40.94
CA ALA A 167 2.59 -12.41 -41.98
C ALA A 167 4.13 -12.60 -42.03
N LEU A 168 4.78 -12.73 -40.85
CA LEU A 168 6.23 -12.76 -40.72
C LEU A 168 6.86 -14.08 -41.22
N PRO A 169 8.05 -14.03 -41.91
CA PRO A 169 8.85 -15.20 -42.24
C PRO A 169 9.41 -15.86 -40.94
N ARG A 170 9.91 -17.10 -41.08
CA ARG A 170 10.24 -17.99 -39.94
C ARG A 170 11.15 -17.36 -38.87
N LYS A 171 12.25 -16.70 -39.23
CA LYS A 171 13.19 -16.13 -38.25
C LYS A 171 12.59 -14.94 -37.50
N PRO A 172 12.11 -13.85 -38.17
CA PRO A 172 11.47 -12.72 -37.45
C PRO A 172 10.19 -13.12 -36.70
N ARG A 173 9.43 -14.12 -37.19
CA ARG A 173 8.27 -14.66 -36.44
C ARG A 173 8.69 -15.28 -35.10
N LEU A 174 9.80 -16.03 -35.07
CA LEU A 174 10.31 -16.61 -33.82
C LEU A 174 10.66 -15.51 -32.83
N VAL A 175 11.37 -14.48 -33.26
CA VAL A 175 11.73 -13.34 -32.42
C VAL A 175 10.48 -12.61 -31.92
N ALA A 176 9.55 -12.30 -32.83
CA ALA A 176 8.28 -11.65 -32.49
C ALA A 176 7.45 -12.48 -31.50
N ALA A 177 7.39 -13.81 -31.67
CA ALA A 177 6.67 -14.69 -30.75
C ALA A 177 7.33 -14.76 -29.35
N VAL A 178 8.66 -14.75 -29.27
CA VAL A 178 9.39 -14.70 -28.00
C VAL A 178 9.14 -13.35 -27.30
N LEU A 179 9.31 -12.24 -28.01
CA LEU A 179 9.08 -10.90 -27.45
C LEU A 179 7.62 -10.72 -26.99
N ALA A 180 6.64 -11.16 -27.81
CA ALA A 180 5.23 -11.12 -27.43
C ALA A 180 4.93 -12.02 -26.23
N GLY A 181 5.53 -13.21 -26.15
CA GLY A 181 5.35 -14.13 -25.04
C GLY A 181 5.96 -13.61 -23.74
N VAL A 182 7.17 -13.07 -23.77
CA VAL A 182 7.83 -12.43 -22.63
C VAL A 182 7.03 -11.19 -22.19
N GLY A 183 6.64 -10.32 -23.13
CA GLY A 183 5.84 -9.14 -22.84
C GLY A 183 4.50 -9.47 -22.21
N LEU A 184 3.80 -10.49 -22.72
CA LEU A 184 2.54 -10.96 -22.13
C LEU A 184 2.76 -11.58 -20.75
N GLY A 185 3.85 -12.31 -20.54
CA GLY A 185 4.23 -12.84 -19.23
C GLY A 185 4.50 -11.74 -18.21
N LEU A 186 5.26 -10.70 -18.59
CA LEU A 186 5.51 -9.53 -17.73
C LEU A 186 4.21 -8.79 -17.39
N LEU A 187 3.32 -8.57 -18.37
CA LEU A 187 2.02 -7.98 -18.15
C LEU A 187 1.18 -8.81 -17.18
N THR A 188 1.22 -10.14 -17.29
CA THR A 188 0.52 -11.04 -16.37
C THR A 188 1.05 -10.90 -14.95
N VAL A 189 2.38 -10.86 -14.75
CA VAL A 189 3.01 -10.62 -13.44
C VAL A 189 2.56 -9.26 -12.88
N LEU A 190 2.61 -8.20 -13.68
CA LEU A 190 2.16 -6.87 -13.25
C LEU A 190 0.67 -6.82 -12.91
N ASN A 191 -0.18 -7.57 -13.61
CA ASN A 191 -1.60 -7.66 -13.27
C ASN A 191 -1.85 -8.40 -11.96
N LEU A 192 -1.06 -9.44 -11.67
CA LEU A 192 -1.11 -10.14 -10.38
C LEU A 192 -0.66 -9.22 -9.23
N LEU A 193 0.37 -8.40 -9.45
CA LEU A 193 0.78 -7.36 -8.49
C LEU A 193 -0.34 -6.33 -8.29
N ASP A 194 -0.98 -5.84 -9.37
CA ASP A 194 -2.11 -4.93 -9.25
C ASP A 194 -3.23 -5.52 -8.39
N ILE A 195 -3.60 -6.79 -8.62
CA ILE A 195 -4.65 -7.47 -7.84
C ILE A 195 -4.28 -7.44 -6.35
N GLY A 196 -3.05 -7.79 -6.00
CA GLY A 196 -2.57 -7.72 -4.62
C GLY A 196 -2.63 -6.30 -4.05
N PHE A 197 -2.10 -5.33 -4.78
CA PHE A 197 -2.09 -3.93 -4.34
C PHE A 197 -3.50 -3.33 -4.20
N TYR A 198 -4.43 -3.67 -5.09
CA TYR A 198 -5.83 -3.25 -4.92
C TYR A 198 -6.49 -3.89 -3.70
N MET A 199 -6.17 -5.14 -3.40
CA MET A 199 -6.73 -5.86 -2.26
C MET A 199 -6.26 -5.27 -0.91
N PHE A 200 -4.98 -4.86 -0.82
CA PHE A 200 -4.39 -4.35 0.41
C PHE A 200 -4.43 -2.82 0.50
N LEU A 201 -4.05 -2.11 -0.56
CA LEU A 201 -3.82 -0.67 -0.56
C LEU A 201 -4.87 0.13 -1.36
N GLY A 202 -5.91 -0.52 -1.90
CA GLY A 202 -6.97 0.14 -2.68
C GLY A 202 -6.50 0.83 -3.97
N ARG A 203 -5.28 0.56 -4.44
CA ARG A 203 -4.68 1.15 -5.64
C ARG A 203 -3.83 0.14 -6.41
N GLY A 204 -3.58 0.41 -7.69
CA GLY A 204 -2.68 -0.43 -8.48
C GLY A 204 -1.20 -0.24 -8.13
N PHE A 205 -0.38 -1.25 -8.45
CA PHE A 205 1.06 -1.23 -8.30
C PHE A 205 1.73 -0.14 -9.16
N ASN A 206 2.58 0.67 -8.57
CA ASN A 206 3.38 1.68 -9.26
C ASN A 206 4.82 1.19 -9.41
N VAL A 207 5.23 0.93 -10.65
CA VAL A 207 6.57 0.40 -10.98
C VAL A 207 7.73 1.34 -10.62
N VAL A 208 7.48 2.59 -10.26
CA VAL A 208 8.51 3.56 -9.84
C VAL A 208 8.60 3.65 -8.33
N LEU A 209 7.46 3.60 -7.62
CA LEU A 209 7.37 3.99 -6.21
C LEU A 209 7.36 2.81 -5.23
N ASP A 210 6.81 1.66 -5.64
CA ASP A 210 6.39 0.64 -4.69
C ASP A 210 7.44 -0.44 -4.38
N TRP A 211 8.65 -0.31 -4.90
CA TRP A 211 9.75 -1.26 -4.62
C TRP A 211 10.13 -1.32 -3.13
N VAL A 212 10.03 -0.19 -2.43
CA VAL A 212 10.32 -0.11 -1.00
C VAL A 212 9.41 -1.00 -0.16
N LEU A 213 8.16 -1.18 -0.59
CA LEU A 213 7.18 -2.03 0.11
C LEU A 213 7.55 -3.53 0.09
N PHE A 214 8.41 -3.96 -0.85
CA PHE A 214 8.92 -5.32 -0.84
C PHE A 214 9.94 -5.57 0.28
N ASP A 215 10.67 -4.54 0.71
CA ASP A 215 11.56 -4.63 1.88
C ASP A 215 10.74 -4.78 3.18
N ASP A 216 9.61 -4.07 3.27
CA ASP A 216 8.68 -4.20 4.39
C ASP A 216 8.01 -5.57 4.39
N ALA A 217 7.56 -6.06 3.21
CA ALA A 217 7.00 -7.40 3.06
C ALA A 217 8.02 -8.49 3.43
N LYS A 218 9.29 -8.32 3.03
CA LYS A 218 10.37 -9.23 3.41
C LYS A 218 10.58 -9.24 4.93
N SER A 219 10.62 -8.07 5.57
CA SER A 219 10.76 -7.95 7.03
C SER A 219 9.60 -8.63 7.75
N TYR A 220 8.38 -8.46 7.25
CA TYR A 220 7.19 -9.15 7.76
C TYR A 220 7.30 -10.69 7.64
N LEU A 221 7.78 -11.19 6.51
CA LEU A 221 7.98 -12.63 6.31
C LEU A 221 9.07 -13.17 7.24
N GLU A 222 10.16 -12.42 7.45
CA GLU A 222 11.22 -12.80 8.40
C GLU A 222 10.71 -12.90 9.83
N ASP A 223 9.84 -11.99 10.24
CA ASP A 223 9.21 -11.99 11.56
C ASP A 223 8.19 -13.12 11.72
N SER A 224 7.46 -13.47 10.64
CA SER A 224 6.37 -14.44 10.70
C SER A 224 6.83 -15.89 10.56
N MET A 225 7.78 -16.20 9.67
CA MET A 225 8.21 -17.57 9.34
C MET A 225 9.72 -17.80 9.45
N GLY A 226 10.45 -16.79 9.97
CA GLY A 226 11.89 -16.82 10.13
C GLY A 226 12.66 -16.73 8.82
N ARG A 227 13.98 -16.55 8.90
CA ARG A 227 14.88 -16.38 7.73
C ARG A 227 14.78 -17.51 6.71
N GLY A 228 14.72 -18.78 7.17
CA GLY A 228 14.63 -19.94 6.27
C GLY A 228 13.33 -19.94 5.46
N GLY A 229 12.20 -19.68 6.11
CA GLY A 229 10.89 -19.57 5.47
C GLY A 229 10.84 -18.43 4.45
N THR A 230 11.40 -17.27 4.81
CA THR A 230 11.47 -16.09 3.93
C THR A 230 12.30 -16.36 2.67
N ILE A 231 13.48 -16.99 2.80
CA ILE A 231 14.31 -17.37 1.65
C ILE A 231 13.55 -18.33 0.75
N GLY A 232 12.88 -19.34 1.34
CA GLY A 232 12.05 -20.29 0.60
C GLY A 232 10.91 -19.61 -0.17
N ALA A 233 10.20 -18.67 0.47
CA ALA A 233 9.14 -17.87 -0.15
C ALA A 233 9.66 -17.02 -1.33
N LEU A 234 10.79 -16.34 -1.15
CA LEU A 234 11.41 -15.53 -2.20
C LEU A 234 11.84 -16.38 -3.40
N ILE A 235 12.46 -17.54 -3.16
CA ILE A 235 12.79 -18.50 -4.23
C ILE A 235 11.52 -18.96 -4.95
N GLY A 236 10.45 -19.26 -4.20
CA GLY A 236 9.15 -19.63 -4.76
C GLY A 236 8.56 -18.56 -5.66
N VAL A 237 8.59 -17.30 -5.24
CA VAL A 237 8.12 -16.16 -6.04
C VAL A 237 8.94 -16.00 -7.33
N VAL A 238 10.27 -16.06 -7.24
CA VAL A 238 11.14 -15.96 -8.44
C VAL A 238 10.87 -17.14 -9.39
N ALA A 239 10.76 -18.36 -8.88
CA ALA A 239 10.44 -19.53 -9.67
C ALA A 239 9.07 -19.41 -10.36
N LEU A 240 8.06 -18.88 -9.66
CA LEU A 240 6.73 -18.61 -10.21
C LEU A 240 6.78 -17.59 -11.35
N ILE A 241 7.50 -16.48 -11.17
CA ILE A 241 7.68 -15.45 -12.21
C ILE A 241 8.33 -16.08 -13.46
N LEU A 242 9.41 -16.82 -13.29
CA LEU A 242 10.11 -17.49 -14.40
C LEU A 242 9.20 -18.53 -15.09
N ALA A 243 8.40 -19.27 -14.32
CA ALA A 243 7.42 -20.22 -14.86
C ALA A 243 6.34 -19.52 -15.70
N VAL A 244 5.79 -18.39 -15.23
CA VAL A 244 4.82 -17.58 -15.97
C VAL A 244 5.42 -17.08 -17.29
N LEU A 245 6.64 -16.50 -17.26
CA LEU A 245 7.33 -16.03 -18.45
C LEU A 245 7.58 -17.16 -19.46
N ALA A 246 8.04 -18.31 -18.98
CA ALA A 246 8.31 -19.48 -19.82
C ALA A 246 7.02 -20.03 -20.43
N LEU A 247 5.97 -20.21 -19.64
CA LEU A 247 4.67 -20.74 -20.10
C LEU A 247 4.01 -19.83 -21.13
N MET A 248 4.01 -18.51 -20.91
CA MET A 248 3.49 -17.54 -21.87
C MET A 248 4.29 -17.55 -23.17
N THR A 249 5.62 -17.58 -23.09
CA THR A 249 6.49 -17.63 -24.25
C THR A 249 6.26 -18.93 -25.04
N LEU A 250 6.20 -20.08 -24.38
CA LEU A 250 5.90 -21.37 -25.01
C LEU A 250 4.50 -21.41 -25.63
N ALA A 251 3.51 -20.82 -24.99
CA ALA A 251 2.15 -20.71 -25.51
C ALA A 251 2.09 -19.90 -26.83
N VAL A 252 2.70 -18.71 -26.84
CA VAL A 252 2.75 -17.86 -28.05
C VAL A 252 3.55 -18.53 -29.16
N LEU A 253 4.70 -19.14 -28.85
CA LEU A 253 5.51 -19.91 -29.81
C LEU A 253 4.70 -21.10 -30.39
N ARG A 254 3.96 -21.81 -29.55
CA ARG A 254 3.08 -22.92 -29.98
C ARG A 254 2.02 -22.45 -30.95
N LEU A 255 1.30 -21.37 -30.61
CA LEU A 255 0.26 -20.79 -31.46
C LEU A 255 0.83 -20.29 -32.78
N GLY A 256 1.94 -19.53 -32.75
CA GLY A 256 2.62 -19.05 -33.95
C GLY A 256 3.06 -20.19 -34.89
N ASN A 257 3.56 -21.29 -34.32
CA ASN A 257 3.95 -22.46 -35.11
C ASN A 257 2.75 -23.21 -35.72
N VAL A 258 1.62 -23.32 -34.99
CA VAL A 258 0.39 -23.95 -35.50
C VAL A 258 -0.23 -23.10 -36.60
N MET A 259 -0.33 -21.78 -36.41
CA MET A 259 -0.82 -20.84 -37.42
C MET A 259 0.03 -20.87 -38.69
N ALA A 260 1.36 -20.91 -38.56
CA ALA A 260 2.27 -20.97 -39.70
C ALA A 260 2.17 -22.28 -40.51
N ARG A 261 1.88 -23.40 -39.83
CA ARG A 261 1.67 -24.71 -40.53
C ARG A 261 0.36 -24.76 -41.28
N ASN A 262 -0.64 -23.98 -40.84
CA ASN A 262 -1.98 -23.94 -41.41
C ASN A 262 -2.36 -22.52 -41.87
N ARG A 263 -1.45 -21.86 -42.58
CA ARG A 263 -1.49 -20.43 -42.89
C ARG A 263 -2.84 -19.97 -43.44
N ASP A 264 -3.39 -20.66 -44.44
CA ASP A 264 -4.63 -20.25 -45.11
C ASP A 264 -5.85 -20.33 -44.17
N ARG A 265 -5.93 -21.41 -43.36
CA ARG A 265 -6.99 -21.54 -42.35
C ARG A 265 -6.86 -20.52 -41.26
N ALA A 266 -5.62 -20.28 -40.76
CA ALA A 266 -5.34 -19.31 -39.74
C ALA A 266 -5.66 -17.89 -40.22
N THR A 267 -5.30 -17.52 -41.46
CA THR A 267 -5.65 -16.23 -42.07
C THR A 267 -7.14 -16.02 -42.14
N ARG A 268 -7.89 -17.01 -42.68
CA ARG A 268 -9.36 -16.92 -42.75
C ARG A 268 -10.00 -16.78 -41.37
N ALA A 269 -9.54 -17.56 -40.39
CA ALA A 269 -10.05 -17.48 -39.02
C ALA A 269 -9.73 -16.11 -38.36
N THR A 270 -8.50 -15.60 -38.54
CA THR A 270 -8.08 -14.29 -37.98
C THR A 270 -8.90 -13.16 -38.62
N VAL A 271 -9.10 -13.17 -39.93
CA VAL A 271 -9.92 -12.17 -40.63
C VAL A 271 -11.38 -12.25 -40.15
N ALA A 272 -11.96 -13.46 -40.09
CA ALA A 272 -13.35 -13.65 -39.62
C ALA A 272 -13.52 -13.13 -38.17
N ILE A 273 -12.63 -13.50 -37.25
CA ILE A 273 -12.67 -13.03 -35.86
C ILE A 273 -12.47 -11.52 -35.80
N GLY A 274 -11.55 -10.96 -36.60
CA GLY A 274 -11.34 -9.52 -36.71
C GLY A 274 -12.56 -8.77 -37.22
N THR A 275 -13.24 -9.30 -38.23
CA THR A 275 -14.51 -8.73 -38.73
C THR A 275 -15.60 -8.77 -37.64
N VAL A 276 -15.75 -9.88 -36.94
CA VAL A 276 -16.68 -9.98 -35.79
C VAL A 276 -16.31 -8.95 -34.72
N TRP A 277 -15.01 -8.80 -34.39
CA TRP A 277 -14.58 -7.80 -33.43
C TRP A 277 -14.95 -6.36 -33.85
N VAL A 278 -14.65 -5.99 -35.12
CA VAL A 278 -15.02 -4.66 -35.68
C VAL A 278 -16.53 -4.45 -35.63
N THR A 279 -17.31 -5.45 -36.01
CA THR A 279 -18.78 -5.38 -35.97
C THR A 279 -19.30 -5.21 -34.54
N CYS A 280 -18.77 -5.99 -33.58
CA CYS A 280 -19.14 -5.85 -32.17
C CYS A 280 -18.72 -4.47 -31.61
N ALA A 281 -17.58 -3.95 -32.02
CA ALA A 281 -17.10 -2.64 -31.59
C ALA A 281 -17.98 -1.49 -32.17
N ALA A 282 -18.35 -1.60 -33.46
CA ALA A 282 -19.19 -0.61 -34.15
C ALA A 282 -20.63 -0.58 -33.62
N LEU A 283 -21.17 -1.74 -33.25
CA LEU A 283 -22.54 -1.87 -32.74
C LEU A 283 -22.63 -1.76 -31.21
N GLY A 284 -21.50 -1.64 -30.49
CA GLY A 284 -21.49 -1.59 -29.03
C GLY A 284 -22.07 -2.84 -28.35
N LEU A 285 -21.92 -4.02 -28.98
CA LEU A 285 -22.56 -5.26 -28.51
C LEU A 285 -22.01 -5.69 -27.14
N GLN A 286 -22.93 -5.96 -26.20
CA GLN A 286 -22.68 -6.46 -24.86
C GLN A 286 -23.46 -7.76 -24.65
N LEU A 287 -22.82 -8.80 -24.12
CA LEU A 287 -23.48 -10.08 -23.83
C LEU A 287 -23.79 -10.21 -22.31
N THR A 288 -22.93 -9.72 -21.45
CA THR A 288 -23.00 -9.90 -19.99
C THR A 288 -22.48 -8.67 -19.25
N GLY A 289 -22.89 -7.46 -19.67
CA GLY A 289 -22.44 -6.20 -19.10
C GLY A 289 -21.23 -5.57 -19.82
N PRO A 290 -20.02 -6.15 -19.82
CA PRO A 290 -18.89 -5.54 -20.52
C PRO A 290 -18.98 -5.73 -22.05
N PRO A 291 -18.47 -4.77 -22.88
CA PRO A 291 -18.46 -4.87 -24.34
C PRO A 291 -17.71 -6.12 -24.83
N LEU A 292 -18.25 -6.82 -25.84
CA LEU A 292 -17.61 -7.99 -26.46
C LEU A 292 -16.26 -7.65 -27.12
N ALA A 293 -16.14 -6.47 -27.72
CA ALA A 293 -14.90 -5.97 -28.31
C ALA A 293 -13.98 -5.42 -27.21
N ALA A 294 -12.94 -6.17 -26.82
CA ALA A 294 -12.01 -5.77 -25.77
C ALA A 294 -10.76 -5.07 -26.33
N ARG A 295 -10.30 -4.04 -25.63
CA ARG A 295 -9.01 -3.35 -25.81
C ARG A 295 -8.27 -3.27 -24.46
N SER A 296 -8.40 -4.31 -23.63
CA SER A 296 -7.99 -4.30 -22.23
C SER A 296 -6.48 -4.10 -22.06
N THR A 297 -5.68 -4.77 -22.87
CA THR A 297 -4.21 -4.72 -22.76
C THR A 297 -3.66 -3.36 -23.21
N VAL A 298 -4.15 -2.79 -24.31
CA VAL A 298 -3.72 -1.47 -24.77
C VAL A 298 -4.08 -0.39 -23.74
N ALA A 299 -5.33 -0.40 -23.27
CA ALA A 299 -5.78 0.53 -22.23
C ALA A 299 -4.93 0.42 -20.94
N LEU A 300 -4.60 -0.81 -20.53
CA LEU A 300 -3.77 -1.07 -19.37
C LEU A 300 -2.34 -0.54 -19.53
N VAL A 301 -1.73 -0.74 -20.69
CA VAL A 301 -0.37 -0.22 -20.98
C VAL A 301 -0.38 1.31 -21.00
N GLN A 302 -1.39 1.92 -21.63
CA GLN A 302 -1.55 3.38 -21.63
C GLN A 302 -1.69 3.93 -20.21
N ASP A 303 -2.60 3.39 -19.41
CA ASP A 303 -2.80 3.79 -18.01
C ASP A 303 -1.51 3.66 -17.17
N ARG A 304 -0.72 2.59 -17.38
CA ARG A 304 0.59 2.44 -16.70
C ARG A 304 1.60 3.50 -17.16
N MET A 305 1.67 3.78 -18.46
CA MET A 305 2.56 4.83 -18.97
C MET A 305 2.17 6.21 -18.44
N ASP A 306 0.88 6.50 -18.38
CA ASP A 306 0.37 7.77 -17.86
C ASP A 306 0.64 7.89 -16.36
N ARG A 307 0.47 6.82 -15.58
CA ARG A 307 0.89 6.79 -14.16
C ARG A 307 2.38 7.05 -13.98
N VAL A 308 3.25 6.42 -14.77
CA VAL A 308 4.70 6.67 -14.70
C VAL A 308 5.02 8.13 -15.03
N ARG A 309 4.43 8.68 -16.10
CA ARG A 309 4.63 10.09 -16.46
C ARG A 309 4.12 11.04 -15.39
N ALA A 310 2.94 10.76 -14.83
CA ALA A 310 2.35 11.53 -13.73
C ALA A 310 3.28 11.50 -12.49
N THR A 311 3.81 10.32 -12.13
CA THR A 311 4.74 10.16 -11.01
C THR A 311 6.02 11.00 -11.19
N LEU A 312 6.61 11.00 -12.38
CA LEU A 312 7.82 11.78 -12.67
C LEU A 312 7.56 13.30 -12.66
N LYS A 313 6.39 13.74 -13.11
CA LYS A 313 5.98 15.15 -13.02
C LYS A 313 5.65 15.57 -11.59
N ASP A 314 5.03 14.69 -10.82
CA ASP A 314 4.62 14.92 -9.44
C ASP A 314 5.80 15.25 -8.52
N GLU A 315 6.93 14.57 -8.69
CA GLU A 315 8.13 14.79 -7.88
C GLU A 315 8.62 16.25 -7.95
N ALA A 316 8.74 16.80 -9.14
CA ALA A 316 9.17 18.18 -9.33
C ALA A 316 8.14 19.22 -8.86
N ALA A 317 6.83 18.91 -9.03
CA ALA A 317 5.75 19.77 -8.56
C ALA A 317 5.69 19.78 -7.02
N PHE A 318 5.74 18.61 -6.42
CA PHE A 318 5.70 18.46 -4.96
C PHE A 318 6.92 19.08 -4.27
N ALA A 319 8.12 18.95 -4.86
CA ALA A 319 9.32 19.62 -4.33
C ALA A 319 9.17 21.16 -4.27
N LYS A 320 8.40 21.76 -5.19
CA LYS A 320 8.06 23.18 -5.13
C LYS A 320 6.97 23.49 -4.09
N GLU A 321 5.98 22.60 -3.97
CA GLU A 321 4.91 22.69 -2.97
C GLU A 321 5.48 22.61 -1.56
N ALA A 322 6.34 21.63 -1.29
CA ALA A 322 6.97 21.41 0.02
C ALA A 322 7.84 22.58 0.51
N LYS A 323 8.31 23.45 -0.38
CA LYS A 323 9.03 24.69 0.00
C LYS A 323 8.10 25.82 0.47
N LYS A 324 6.81 25.75 0.14
CA LYS A 324 5.83 26.76 0.54
C LYS A 324 5.23 26.35 1.87
N ASP A 325 5.48 27.10 2.91
CA ASP A 325 4.97 26.82 4.25
C ASP A 325 4.38 28.10 4.86
N ALA A 326 3.10 28.05 5.20
CA ALA A 326 2.38 29.19 5.77
C ALA A 326 2.97 29.68 7.10
N PHE A 327 3.64 28.80 7.84
CA PHE A 327 4.25 29.09 9.13
C PHE A 327 5.78 28.91 9.14
N GLY A 328 6.38 28.69 7.97
CA GLY A 328 7.80 28.35 7.84
C GLY A 328 8.74 29.36 8.50
N ASN A 329 8.43 30.65 8.45
CA ASN A 329 9.21 31.73 9.05
C ASN A 329 8.61 32.27 10.36
N THR A 330 7.54 31.64 10.90
CA THR A 330 6.91 32.12 12.15
C THR A 330 7.87 31.90 13.33
N PRO A 331 8.20 32.96 14.09
CA PRO A 331 9.01 32.84 15.29
C PRO A 331 8.35 31.96 16.36
N GLY A 332 9.15 31.25 17.16
CA GLY A 332 8.64 30.31 18.16
C GLY A 332 7.73 30.91 19.22
N ASP A 333 7.93 32.17 19.59
CA ASP A 333 7.11 32.90 20.55
C ASP A 333 5.71 33.22 20.00
N GLN A 334 5.53 33.26 18.66
CA GLN A 334 4.27 33.48 17.97
C GLN A 334 3.56 32.19 17.56
N LEU A 335 4.11 31.02 17.90
CA LEU A 335 3.52 29.70 17.65
C LEU A 335 2.77 29.19 18.87
N LEU A 336 1.57 28.63 18.67
CA LEU A 336 0.80 27.87 19.68
C LEU A 336 0.58 28.62 21.01
N THR A 337 0.39 29.93 20.94
CA THR A 337 0.24 30.80 22.13
C THR A 337 -0.98 30.41 22.97
N GLY A 338 -2.03 29.87 22.35
CA GLY A 338 -3.25 29.43 23.01
C GLY A 338 -3.13 28.07 23.76
N LEU A 339 -2.01 27.36 23.59
CA LEU A 339 -1.75 26.07 24.25
C LEU A 339 -0.62 26.16 25.29
N ARG A 340 -0.07 27.33 25.56
CA ARG A 340 1.02 27.48 26.55
C ARG A 340 0.64 26.88 27.91
N GLY A 341 1.52 26.07 28.47
CA GLY A 341 1.31 25.39 29.75
C GLY A 341 0.41 24.14 29.68
N LYS A 342 -0.03 23.72 28.50
CA LYS A 342 -0.80 22.49 28.29
C LYS A 342 0.12 21.32 27.96
N ASP A 343 -0.18 20.14 28.52
CA ASP A 343 0.34 18.87 28.03
C ASP A 343 -0.53 18.49 26.81
N VAL A 344 0.08 18.35 25.61
CA VAL A 344 -0.64 18.05 24.38
C VAL A 344 -0.20 16.68 23.87
N ILE A 345 -1.16 15.77 23.73
CA ILE A 345 -0.94 14.40 23.30
C ILE A 345 -1.62 14.21 21.95
N PHE A 346 -0.85 13.93 20.90
CA PHE A 346 -1.36 13.47 19.61
C PHE A 346 -1.29 11.95 19.59
N THR A 347 -2.40 11.28 19.25
CA THR A 347 -2.46 9.83 19.20
C THR A 347 -3.04 9.36 17.89
N PHE A 348 -2.30 8.55 17.15
CA PHE A 348 -2.81 7.82 16.00
C PHE A 348 -3.28 6.45 16.45
N ILE A 349 -4.51 6.08 16.06
CA ILE A 349 -5.04 4.73 16.21
C ILE A 349 -4.97 4.07 14.83
N GLU A 350 -4.16 3.03 14.73
CA GLU A 350 -3.94 2.28 13.49
C GLU A 350 -5.25 1.82 12.85
N SER A 351 -5.43 2.12 11.56
CA SER A 351 -6.57 1.69 10.75
C SER A 351 -7.97 2.11 11.29
N TYR A 352 -8.08 3.10 12.18
CA TYR A 352 -9.36 3.58 12.71
C TYR A 352 -10.08 4.42 11.65
N GLY A 353 -10.78 3.74 10.74
CA GLY A 353 -11.49 4.35 9.62
C GLY A 353 -12.95 4.63 9.90
N ARG A 354 -13.60 5.38 9.01
CA ARG A 354 -15.05 5.67 9.04
C ARG A 354 -15.89 4.40 9.03
N SER A 355 -15.42 3.31 8.41
CA SER A 355 -16.08 2.01 8.44
C SER A 355 -16.24 1.42 9.86
N ALA A 356 -15.35 1.78 10.80
CA ALA A 356 -15.50 1.36 12.19
C ALA A 356 -16.76 1.93 12.86
N VAL A 357 -17.24 3.11 12.40
CA VAL A 357 -18.33 3.88 12.98
C VAL A 357 -19.62 3.78 12.15
N GLU A 358 -19.52 3.43 10.85
CA GLU A 358 -20.68 3.44 9.94
C GLU A 358 -21.00 2.09 9.30
N ASP A 359 -20.06 1.11 9.26
CA ASP A 359 -20.38 -0.23 8.71
C ASP A 359 -21.32 -0.97 9.66
N PRO A 360 -22.50 -1.42 9.20
CA PRO A 360 -23.53 -2.02 10.08
C PRO A 360 -23.07 -3.32 10.77
N ASP A 361 -22.06 -4.00 10.26
CA ASP A 361 -21.50 -5.22 10.87
C ASP A 361 -20.46 -4.89 11.96
N ILE A 362 -19.93 -3.66 11.99
CA ILE A 362 -18.83 -3.24 12.87
C ILE A 362 -19.30 -2.18 13.88
N ALA A 363 -19.99 -1.16 13.40
CA ALA A 363 -20.38 0.03 14.15
C ALA A 363 -21.08 -0.25 15.50
N PRO A 364 -22.03 -1.19 15.63
CA PRO A 364 -22.78 -1.34 16.90
C PRO A 364 -21.88 -1.57 18.12
N GLY A 365 -20.76 -2.28 17.98
CA GLY A 365 -19.81 -2.51 19.07
C GLY A 365 -18.91 -1.31 19.34
N VAL A 366 -18.51 -0.60 18.30
CA VAL A 366 -17.67 0.59 18.40
C VAL A 366 -18.46 1.76 18.98
N ASP A 367 -19.69 2.01 18.51
CA ASP A 367 -20.58 3.08 19.00
C ASP A 367 -20.93 2.88 20.48
N ALA A 368 -21.22 1.64 20.88
CA ALA A 368 -21.42 1.33 22.29
C ALA A 368 -20.19 1.67 23.14
N THR A 369 -18.98 1.40 22.62
CA THR A 369 -17.72 1.74 23.27
C THR A 369 -17.50 3.26 23.32
N LEU A 370 -17.69 3.97 22.21
CA LEU A 370 -17.55 5.43 22.13
C LEU A 370 -18.54 6.12 23.08
N THR A 371 -19.80 5.66 23.12
CA THR A 371 -20.83 6.17 24.03
C THR A 371 -20.46 5.98 25.50
N ALA A 372 -20.02 4.77 25.89
CA ALA A 372 -19.59 4.47 27.26
C ALA A 372 -18.37 5.32 27.64
N LYS A 373 -17.35 5.38 26.79
CA LYS A 373 -16.14 6.15 27.05
C LYS A 373 -16.37 7.67 27.05
N ASN A 374 -17.30 8.17 26.26
CA ASN A 374 -17.71 9.56 26.29
C ASN A 374 -18.40 9.93 27.62
N LYS A 375 -19.18 8.99 28.19
CA LYS A 375 -19.76 9.17 29.53
C LYS A 375 -18.67 9.23 30.63
N GLU A 376 -17.73 8.28 30.61
CA GLU A 376 -16.61 8.25 31.56
C GLU A 376 -15.73 9.52 31.48
N LEU A 377 -15.47 10.03 30.27
CA LEU A 377 -14.77 11.29 30.08
C LEU A 377 -15.49 12.47 30.73
N ARG A 378 -16.81 12.58 30.50
CA ARG A 378 -17.61 13.65 31.12
C ARG A 378 -17.63 13.58 32.64
N GLU A 379 -17.75 12.38 33.20
CA GLU A 379 -17.69 12.14 34.66
C GLU A 379 -16.30 12.53 35.21
N ALA A 380 -15.24 12.33 34.44
CA ALA A 380 -13.87 12.78 34.76
C ALA A 380 -13.66 14.29 34.51
N GLY A 381 -14.65 15.02 33.99
CA GLY A 381 -14.61 16.46 33.76
C GLY A 381 -13.99 16.86 32.42
N PHE A 382 -13.81 15.95 31.46
CA PHE A 382 -13.41 16.22 30.11
C PHE A 382 -14.62 16.49 29.20
N ALA A 383 -14.38 17.26 28.12
CA ALA A 383 -15.28 17.39 26.99
C ALA A 383 -14.51 17.05 25.70
N ALA A 384 -15.23 16.71 24.65
CA ALA A 384 -14.67 16.33 23.36
C ALA A 384 -15.43 16.98 22.20
N LYS A 385 -14.76 17.27 21.11
CA LYS A 385 -15.32 17.60 19.79
C LYS A 385 -14.70 16.69 18.74
N SER A 386 -15.54 16.14 17.84
CA SER A 386 -15.13 15.15 16.84
C SER A 386 -15.60 15.54 15.44
N GLY A 387 -14.79 15.20 14.43
CA GLY A 387 -15.04 15.44 13.02
C GLY A 387 -14.39 14.38 12.14
N TRP A 388 -14.35 14.64 10.83
CA TRP A 388 -13.83 13.71 9.83
C TRP A 388 -12.65 14.30 9.07
N LEU A 389 -11.65 13.46 8.81
CA LEU A 389 -10.54 13.77 7.92
C LEU A 389 -10.46 12.75 6.79
N THR A 390 -10.26 13.19 5.55
CA THR A 390 -9.92 12.29 4.44
C THR A 390 -8.42 12.03 4.44
N SER A 391 -8.01 10.78 4.66
CA SER A 391 -6.61 10.35 4.68
C SER A 391 -6.00 10.25 3.28
N ALA A 392 -4.70 10.53 3.18
CA ALA A 392 -3.91 10.35 1.96
C ALA A 392 -3.70 8.87 1.61
N THR A 393 -3.86 7.97 2.58
CA THR A 393 -3.63 6.52 2.43
C THR A 393 -4.88 5.70 2.68
N TYR A 394 -4.81 4.39 2.37
CA TYR A 394 -5.90 3.46 2.52
C TYR A 394 -5.32 2.05 2.68
N GLY A 395 -5.79 1.30 3.67
CA GLY A 395 -5.43 -0.09 3.89
C GLY A 395 -3.99 -0.33 4.36
N GLY A 396 -3.21 0.73 4.60
CA GLY A 396 -1.82 0.65 5.05
C GLY A 396 -1.01 1.88 4.65
N SER A 397 0.30 1.83 4.84
CA SER A 397 1.24 2.95 4.67
C SER A 397 0.97 4.08 5.66
N SER A 398 0.75 3.74 6.92
CA SER A 398 0.39 4.62 8.04
C SER A 398 1.30 5.84 8.16
N TRP A 399 2.63 5.66 7.96
CA TRP A 399 3.60 6.77 8.01
C TRP A 399 3.32 7.91 7.01
N LEU A 400 2.67 7.62 5.86
CA LEU A 400 2.26 8.65 4.90
C LEU A 400 1.05 9.43 5.41
N GLY A 401 0.11 8.76 6.09
CA GLY A 401 -1.02 9.39 6.78
C GLY A 401 -0.54 10.29 7.91
N HIS A 402 0.33 9.79 8.80
CA HIS A 402 0.95 10.57 9.89
C HIS A 402 1.67 11.80 9.33
N SER A 403 2.49 11.60 8.29
CA SER A 403 3.22 12.70 7.64
C SER A 403 2.30 13.74 7.03
N THR A 404 1.18 13.31 6.43
CA THR A 404 0.16 14.22 5.86
C THR A 404 -0.45 15.09 6.95
N PHE A 405 -0.88 14.47 8.04
CA PHE A 405 -1.48 15.18 9.19
C PHE A 405 -0.50 16.17 9.83
N LEU A 406 0.73 15.72 10.07
CA LEU A 406 1.73 16.52 10.78
C LEU A 406 2.34 17.62 9.93
N SER A 407 2.55 17.40 8.63
CA SER A 407 3.19 18.39 7.75
C SER A 407 2.20 19.36 7.09
N GLY A 408 0.91 19.01 6.98
CA GLY A 408 -0.04 19.80 6.20
C GLY A 408 0.19 19.72 4.69
N LEU A 409 0.86 18.69 4.21
CA LEU A 409 1.09 18.39 2.81
C LEU A 409 0.45 17.04 2.46
N TRP A 410 -0.09 16.90 1.24
CA TRP A 410 -0.69 15.64 0.81
C TRP A 410 0.37 14.61 0.42
N ILE A 411 0.70 13.71 1.36
CA ILE A 411 1.77 12.72 1.21
C ILE A 411 1.15 11.34 0.97
N ASN A 412 0.88 11.02 -0.28
CA ASN A 412 0.22 9.78 -0.70
C ASN A 412 1.16 8.74 -1.33
N ASN A 413 2.46 9.01 -1.34
CA ASN A 413 3.46 8.12 -1.88
C ASN A 413 4.85 8.33 -1.26
N GLN A 414 5.73 7.34 -1.43
CA GLN A 414 7.06 7.31 -0.81
C GLN A 414 8.01 8.41 -1.31
N ASN A 415 7.90 8.87 -2.57
CA ASN A 415 8.75 9.96 -3.06
C ASN A 415 8.40 11.28 -2.40
N ARG A 416 7.11 11.57 -2.23
CA ARG A 416 6.66 12.75 -1.47
C ARG A 416 7.13 12.68 -0.03
N TYR A 417 7.05 11.52 0.61
CA TYR A 417 7.57 11.30 1.97
C TYR A 417 9.07 11.60 2.05
N ARG A 418 9.88 11.02 1.17
CA ARG A 418 11.33 11.27 1.13
C ARG A 418 11.67 12.74 0.86
N THR A 419 10.91 13.37 -0.04
CA THR A 419 11.11 14.79 -0.37
C THR A 419 10.84 15.69 0.83
N VAL A 420 9.74 15.46 1.55
CA VAL A 420 9.39 16.33 2.69
C VAL A 420 10.29 16.07 3.89
N THR A 421 10.64 14.81 4.19
CA THR A 421 11.48 14.46 5.33
C THR A 421 12.95 14.84 5.15
N ALA A 422 13.40 15.06 3.92
CA ALA A 422 14.71 15.63 3.60
C ALA A 422 14.72 17.17 3.63
N GLY A 423 13.56 17.82 3.79
CA GLY A 423 13.41 19.28 3.80
C GLY A 423 13.24 19.86 5.18
N GLU A 424 12.91 21.16 5.22
CA GLU A 424 12.74 21.95 6.46
C GLU A 424 11.28 22.38 6.70
N HIS A 425 10.31 21.75 6.01
CA HIS A 425 8.90 22.08 6.14
C HIS A 425 8.42 21.87 7.59
N LEU A 426 7.74 22.87 8.15
CA LEU A 426 7.34 22.84 9.55
C LEU A 426 6.22 21.83 9.81
N THR A 427 6.46 20.84 10.68
CA THR A 427 5.41 19.94 11.15
C THR A 427 4.69 20.52 12.37
N VAL A 428 3.53 19.96 12.74
CA VAL A 428 2.86 20.29 14.03
C VAL A 428 3.83 20.06 15.19
N THR A 429 4.47 18.90 15.26
CA THR A 429 5.45 18.55 16.30
C THR A 429 6.66 19.48 16.26
N GLY A 430 7.16 19.81 15.08
CA GLY A 430 8.22 20.80 14.86
C GLY A 430 7.85 22.21 15.33
N ALA A 431 6.56 22.59 15.20
CA ALA A 431 6.08 23.87 15.73
C ALA A 431 6.19 23.92 17.27
N PHE A 432 5.79 22.86 17.98
CA PHE A 432 5.98 22.75 19.43
C PHE A 432 7.47 22.85 19.80
N LYS A 433 8.34 22.10 19.08
CA LYS A 433 9.79 22.14 19.28
C LYS A 433 10.35 23.53 19.08
N ARG A 434 9.97 24.22 18.00
CA ARG A 434 10.44 25.59 17.66
C ARG A 434 10.10 26.60 18.73
N THR A 435 8.98 26.42 19.45
CA THR A 435 8.62 27.33 20.56
C THR A 435 9.61 27.29 21.71
N GLY A 436 10.33 26.18 21.90
CA GLY A 436 11.17 25.94 23.08
C GLY A 436 10.41 25.77 24.40
N ALA A 437 9.06 25.86 24.40
CA ALA A 437 8.21 25.84 25.59
C ALA A 437 7.75 24.43 25.99
N TRP A 438 7.94 23.43 25.16
CA TRP A 438 7.60 22.03 25.42
C TRP A 438 8.82 21.12 25.35
N ARG A 439 8.75 20.01 26.09
CA ARG A 439 9.51 18.80 25.80
C ARG A 439 8.68 17.98 24.80
N THR A 440 9.33 17.55 23.71
CA THR A 440 8.64 16.86 22.60
C THR A 440 9.10 15.41 22.52
N VAL A 441 8.18 14.43 22.58
CA VAL A 441 8.53 13.01 22.62
C VAL A 441 7.63 12.18 21.71
N GLY A 442 8.17 11.07 21.18
CA GLY A 442 7.44 10.07 20.41
C GLY A 442 7.36 8.73 21.14
N ILE A 443 6.21 8.08 21.14
CA ILE A 443 5.99 6.70 21.62
C ILE A 443 5.60 5.87 20.39
N MET A 444 6.57 5.13 19.85
CA MET A 444 6.49 4.51 18.53
C MET A 444 6.70 2.98 18.60
N PRO A 445 5.74 2.21 19.16
CA PRO A 445 5.88 0.75 19.31
C PRO A 445 6.04 0.00 18.00
N GLY A 446 5.56 0.54 16.87
CA GLY A 446 5.74 -0.04 15.54
C GLY A 446 7.16 0.03 15.00
N ILE A 447 8.02 0.92 15.52
CA ILE A 447 9.39 1.10 15.04
C ILE A 447 10.32 0.08 15.71
N GLN A 448 10.94 -0.80 14.92
CA GLN A 448 11.83 -1.87 15.39
C GLN A 448 13.30 -1.66 14.97
N LYS A 449 13.59 -0.66 14.16
CA LYS A 449 14.92 -0.33 13.61
C LYS A 449 15.14 1.19 13.58
N ASN A 450 16.35 1.63 13.25
CA ASN A 450 16.66 3.06 13.18
C ASN A 450 15.73 3.77 12.17
N TRP A 451 15.25 4.94 12.59
CA TRP A 451 14.34 5.80 11.79
C TRP A 451 14.98 7.20 11.62
N PRO A 452 15.87 7.36 10.63
CA PRO A 452 16.59 8.62 10.43
C PRO A 452 15.67 9.78 10.06
N GLU A 453 14.54 9.52 9.40
CA GLU A 453 13.52 10.50 9.04
C GLU A 453 12.82 11.12 10.25
N GLY A 454 12.88 10.46 11.41
CA GLY A 454 12.33 10.97 12.67
C GLY A 454 12.83 12.36 13.07
N LYS A 455 14.02 12.76 12.60
CA LYS A 455 14.58 14.10 12.81
C LYS A 455 13.70 15.21 12.23
N PHE A 456 13.02 14.94 11.13
CA PHE A 456 12.11 15.88 10.46
C PHE A 456 10.98 16.33 11.39
N TYR A 457 10.49 15.44 12.24
CA TYR A 457 9.36 15.74 13.13
C TYR A 457 9.74 16.59 14.35
N GLY A 458 11.03 16.82 14.59
CA GLY A 458 11.49 17.72 15.65
C GLY A 458 11.23 17.20 17.06
N LEU A 459 11.18 15.87 17.26
CA LEU A 459 11.03 15.27 18.58
C LEU A 459 12.37 15.29 19.35
N ASP A 460 12.33 15.61 20.66
CA ASP A 460 13.50 15.56 21.53
C ASP A 460 13.96 14.12 21.77
N HIS A 461 13.00 13.19 21.86
CA HIS A 461 13.27 11.77 22.00
C HIS A 461 12.15 10.93 21.36
N VAL A 462 12.52 9.81 20.76
CA VAL A 462 11.60 8.81 20.22
C VAL A 462 11.85 7.49 20.93
N TYR A 463 10.88 7.03 21.70
CA TYR A 463 10.89 5.71 22.31
C TYR A 463 10.34 4.69 21.31
N ASP A 464 11.22 3.94 20.68
CA ASP A 464 10.83 2.84 19.79
C ASP A 464 10.50 1.55 20.58
N SER A 465 10.13 0.48 19.88
CA SER A 465 9.76 -0.79 20.52
C SER A 465 10.83 -1.38 21.44
N ARG A 466 12.10 -1.08 21.18
CA ARG A 466 13.26 -1.58 21.94
C ARG A 466 13.46 -0.81 23.26
N GLU A 467 13.04 0.45 23.31
CA GLU A 467 13.23 1.33 24.48
C GLU A 467 12.01 1.32 25.41
N LEU A 468 10.84 0.89 24.93
CA LEU A 468 9.63 0.81 25.73
C LEU A 468 9.66 -0.28 26.82
N GLY A 469 10.63 -1.22 26.75
CA GLY A 469 10.90 -2.20 27.81
C GLY A 469 9.90 -3.34 27.90
N TYR A 470 9.15 -3.61 26.84
CA TYR A 470 8.22 -4.72 26.75
C TYR A 470 8.91 -6.07 26.65
N ARG A 471 8.44 -7.06 27.43
CA ARG A 471 8.96 -8.43 27.46
C ARG A 471 7.90 -9.50 27.22
N GLY A 472 6.68 -9.08 26.91
CA GLY A 472 5.59 -9.97 26.55
C GLY A 472 5.67 -10.48 25.10
N PRO A 473 4.68 -11.28 24.66
CA PRO A 473 4.59 -11.75 23.29
C PRO A 473 4.13 -10.64 22.34
N LYS A 474 4.52 -10.74 21.07
CA LYS A 474 3.90 -9.95 20.00
C LYS A 474 2.42 -10.34 19.84
N PHE A 475 1.60 -9.37 19.43
CA PHE A 475 0.21 -9.59 19.03
C PHE A 475 0.13 -9.44 17.49
N SER A 476 0.46 -10.52 16.79
CA SER A 476 0.63 -10.53 15.35
C SER A 476 1.68 -9.50 14.90
N TRP A 477 1.32 -8.51 14.08
CA TRP A 477 2.22 -7.45 13.65
C TRP A 477 2.58 -6.48 14.77
N SER A 478 1.63 -6.22 15.70
CA SER A 478 1.87 -5.30 16.82
C SER A 478 2.92 -5.86 17.78
N THR A 479 3.95 -5.07 18.06
CA THR A 479 5.06 -5.48 18.93
C THR A 479 4.66 -5.59 20.38
N MET A 480 3.65 -4.83 20.81
CA MET A 480 3.11 -4.81 22.17
C MET A 480 1.67 -4.27 22.18
N PRO A 481 0.87 -4.59 23.23
CA PRO A 481 -0.46 -4.01 23.43
C PRO A 481 -0.44 -2.49 23.62
N ASP A 482 -1.47 -1.79 23.12
CA ASP A 482 -1.63 -0.34 23.28
C ASP A 482 -1.65 0.08 24.75
N GLN A 483 -2.33 -0.69 25.61
CA GLN A 483 -2.33 -0.43 27.06
C GLN A 483 -0.90 -0.43 27.63
N TYR A 484 -0.02 -1.32 27.15
CA TYR A 484 1.36 -1.34 27.59
C TYR A 484 2.13 -0.12 27.08
N ALA A 485 1.94 0.27 25.82
CA ALA A 485 2.59 1.45 25.25
C ALA A 485 2.22 2.74 26.02
N LEU A 486 0.93 2.90 26.35
CA LEU A 486 0.43 4.01 27.18
C LEU A 486 0.99 3.97 28.61
N LYS A 487 1.09 2.77 29.21
CA LYS A 487 1.74 2.62 30.51
C LYS A 487 3.23 2.93 30.47
N ALA A 488 3.90 2.56 29.40
CA ALA A 488 5.31 2.93 29.20
C ALA A 488 5.47 4.46 29.04
N PHE A 489 4.56 5.12 28.34
CA PHE A 489 4.52 6.58 28.26
C PHE A 489 4.37 7.23 29.65
N GLU A 490 3.45 6.74 30.49
CA GLU A 490 3.31 7.21 31.86
C GLU A 490 4.61 7.05 32.65
N ARG A 491 5.20 5.86 32.59
CA ARG A 491 6.44 5.53 33.33
C ARG A 491 7.65 6.33 32.85
N LEU A 492 7.77 6.56 31.53
CA LEU A 492 8.96 7.17 30.93
C LEU A 492 8.90 8.70 30.91
N GLU A 493 7.70 9.27 30.73
CA GLU A 493 7.53 10.71 30.52
C GLU A 493 6.38 11.31 31.34
N HIS A 494 5.11 10.99 31.07
CA HIS A 494 3.96 11.76 31.55
C HIS A 494 3.78 11.74 33.08
N GLY A 495 4.12 10.63 33.74
CA GLY A 495 4.12 10.50 35.21
C GLY A 495 5.34 11.12 35.89
N LYS A 496 6.35 11.57 35.14
CA LYS A 496 7.52 12.23 35.70
C LYS A 496 7.30 13.74 35.84
N LYS A 497 8.09 14.35 36.71
CA LYS A 497 8.14 15.81 36.83
C LYS A 497 9.04 16.35 35.72
N HIS A 498 8.55 17.30 34.95
CA HIS A 498 9.28 18.03 33.92
C HIS A 498 9.25 19.53 34.22
N ASP A 499 10.27 20.24 33.77
CA ASP A 499 10.35 21.71 33.86
C ASP A 499 9.44 22.39 32.80
N LYS A 500 9.09 21.66 31.75
CA LYS A 500 8.24 22.09 30.65
C LYS A 500 7.06 21.13 30.49
N PRO A 501 5.88 21.60 30.05
CA PRO A 501 4.82 20.72 29.62
C PRO A 501 5.28 19.78 28.50
N LEU A 502 4.57 18.66 28.33
CA LEU A 502 4.84 17.66 27.30
C LEU A 502 4.05 17.94 26.02
N MET A 503 4.69 17.76 24.89
CA MET A 503 4.02 17.43 23.64
C MET A 503 4.44 16.00 23.27
N SER A 504 3.47 15.13 23.08
CA SER A 504 3.72 13.71 22.80
C SER A 504 3.01 13.27 21.54
N GLU A 505 3.70 12.52 20.70
CA GLU A 505 3.13 11.78 19.58
C GLU A 505 3.12 10.30 19.92
N ILE A 506 1.95 9.67 19.92
CA ILE A 506 1.77 8.26 20.30
C ILE A 506 1.13 7.53 19.13
N VAL A 507 1.70 6.39 18.72
CA VAL A 507 1.12 5.50 17.70
C VAL A 507 0.64 4.24 18.39
N LEU A 508 -0.67 3.99 18.36
CA LEU A 508 -1.30 2.77 18.87
C LEU A 508 -1.44 1.76 17.73
N THR A 509 -0.95 0.54 17.92
CA THR A 509 -0.77 -0.44 16.86
C THR A 509 -1.61 -1.71 17.00
N SER A 510 -2.40 -1.86 18.08
CA SER A 510 -3.13 -3.11 18.36
C SER A 510 -4.27 -3.39 17.40
N SER A 511 -4.73 -2.40 16.66
CA SER A 511 -5.75 -2.52 15.60
C SER A 511 -5.18 -2.77 14.22
N HIS A 512 -3.86 -3.05 14.10
CA HIS A 512 -3.24 -3.45 12.84
C HIS A 512 -3.68 -4.84 12.39
N GLN A 513 -3.92 -4.99 11.08
CA GLN A 513 -4.20 -6.31 10.49
C GLN A 513 -3.09 -7.33 10.84
N PRO A 514 -3.42 -8.61 10.98
CA PRO A 514 -4.68 -9.32 10.70
C PRO A 514 -5.72 -9.32 11.84
N TRP A 515 -5.65 -8.40 12.80
CA TRP A 515 -6.60 -8.17 13.91
C TRP A 515 -6.77 -9.35 14.89
N ALA A 516 -5.83 -10.26 14.94
CA ALA A 516 -5.79 -11.37 15.87
C ALA A 516 -4.34 -11.81 16.15
N PRO A 517 -4.06 -12.27 17.37
CA PRO A 517 -4.91 -12.19 18.56
C PRO A 517 -5.12 -10.74 19.03
N ILE A 518 -6.27 -10.45 19.70
CA ILE A 518 -6.51 -9.12 20.28
C ILE A 518 -6.07 -9.13 21.75
N PRO A 519 -5.33 -8.10 22.22
CA PRO A 519 -5.04 -7.94 23.63
C PRO A 519 -6.32 -7.68 24.43
N LYS A 520 -6.25 -7.89 25.73
CA LYS A 520 -7.33 -7.51 26.66
C LYS A 520 -6.81 -6.46 27.64
N THR A 521 -7.67 -5.50 28.00
CA THR A 521 -7.37 -4.58 29.09
C THR A 521 -7.31 -5.35 30.41
N ILE A 522 -6.30 -5.06 31.20
CA ILE A 522 -6.07 -5.64 32.52
C ILE A 522 -5.81 -4.52 33.53
N PRO A 523 -5.95 -4.76 34.84
CA PRO A 523 -5.59 -3.76 35.84
C PRO A 523 -4.15 -3.26 35.68
N ASP A 524 -3.94 -1.95 35.73
CA ASP A 524 -2.63 -1.32 35.47
C ASP A 524 -1.48 -1.84 36.34
N ASP A 525 -1.77 -2.19 37.59
CA ASP A 525 -0.82 -2.76 38.54
C ASP A 525 -0.34 -4.15 38.14
N GLN A 526 -1.12 -4.86 37.29
CA GLN A 526 -0.82 -6.19 36.80
C GLN A 526 -0.05 -6.18 35.45
N VAL A 527 -0.01 -5.06 34.74
CA VAL A 527 0.64 -4.98 33.43
C VAL A 527 2.14 -5.32 33.48
N GLY A 528 2.83 -4.92 34.57
CA GLY A 528 4.24 -5.24 34.79
C GLY A 528 5.14 -4.88 33.63
N ASP A 529 5.96 -5.84 33.22
CA ASP A 529 6.83 -5.76 32.02
C ASP A 529 6.14 -6.31 30.74
N GLY A 530 4.86 -6.64 30.81
CA GLY A 530 4.10 -7.19 29.71
C GLY A 530 4.08 -8.73 29.65
N SER A 531 4.84 -9.44 30.48
CA SER A 531 4.86 -10.92 30.49
C SER A 531 3.48 -11.54 30.76
N VAL A 532 2.60 -10.82 31.48
CA VAL A 532 1.21 -11.22 31.77
C VAL A 532 0.36 -11.44 30.50
N TYR A 533 0.70 -10.80 29.39
CA TYR A 533 -0.03 -10.94 28.13
C TYR A 533 0.21 -12.29 27.43
N LYS A 534 1.13 -13.13 27.92
CA LYS A 534 1.47 -14.41 27.28
C LYS A 534 0.28 -15.36 27.16
N ASP A 535 -0.49 -15.51 28.22
CA ASP A 535 -1.65 -16.39 28.21
C ASP A 535 -2.82 -15.78 27.41
N ILE A 536 -2.94 -14.46 27.41
CA ILE A 536 -3.93 -13.73 26.60
C ILE A 536 -3.66 -13.92 25.11
N ALA A 537 -2.41 -13.76 24.67
CA ALA A 537 -2.02 -13.98 23.28
C ALA A 537 -2.25 -15.43 22.85
N LYS A 538 -1.90 -16.40 23.70
CA LYS A 538 -2.08 -17.84 23.42
C LYS A 538 -3.55 -18.24 23.34
N ALA A 539 -4.43 -17.61 24.08
CA ALA A 539 -5.87 -17.87 24.08
C ALA A 539 -6.63 -17.16 22.95
N GLY A 540 -5.98 -16.27 22.23
CA GLY A 540 -6.58 -15.51 21.13
C GLY A 540 -6.80 -16.35 19.87
N LYS A 541 -7.54 -15.79 18.90
CA LYS A 541 -7.80 -16.43 17.60
C LYS A 541 -6.52 -16.51 16.76
N ASP A 542 -6.43 -17.52 15.89
CA ASP A 542 -5.35 -17.63 14.92
C ASP A 542 -5.46 -16.48 13.89
N PRO A 543 -4.38 -15.74 13.62
CA PRO A 543 -4.37 -14.69 12.62
C PRO A 543 -4.81 -15.13 11.23
N ALA A 544 -4.45 -16.33 10.79
CA ALA A 544 -4.81 -16.84 9.47
C ALA A 544 -6.32 -17.13 9.36
N ASP A 545 -6.92 -17.71 10.41
CA ASP A 545 -8.36 -17.99 10.45
C ASP A 545 -9.21 -16.71 10.37
N VAL A 546 -8.71 -15.62 10.95
CA VAL A 546 -9.36 -14.31 10.90
C VAL A 546 -9.12 -13.65 9.55
N PHE A 547 -7.86 -13.64 9.09
CA PHE A 547 -7.49 -12.90 7.88
C PHE A 547 -8.16 -13.44 6.61
N TYR A 548 -8.36 -14.75 6.48
CA TYR A 548 -8.96 -15.33 5.28
C TYR A 548 -10.49 -15.32 5.27
N ASP A 549 -11.15 -15.06 6.39
CA ASP A 549 -12.60 -14.96 6.54
C ASP A 549 -13.02 -13.49 6.70
N SER A 550 -13.85 -12.97 5.79
CA SER A 550 -14.22 -11.54 5.80
C SER A 550 -15.09 -11.16 6.99
N ASP A 551 -16.00 -12.04 7.40
CA ASP A 551 -16.91 -11.74 8.51
C ASP A 551 -16.15 -11.74 9.84
N LYS A 552 -15.25 -12.72 10.03
CA LYS A 552 -14.34 -12.74 11.18
C LYS A 552 -13.38 -11.55 11.18
N ALA A 553 -12.87 -11.14 10.01
CA ALA A 553 -12.00 -9.99 9.90
C ALA A 553 -12.71 -8.69 10.31
N LYS A 554 -13.97 -8.47 9.91
CA LYS A 554 -14.79 -7.34 10.35
C LYS A 554 -15.05 -7.37 11.86
N GLU A 555 -15.43 -8.55 12.39
CA GLU A 555 -15.69 -8.74 13.82
C GLU A 555 -14.45 -8.40 14.68
N GLU A 556 -13.30 -8.98 14.33
CA GLU A 556 -12.06 -8.79 15.09
C GLU A 556 -11.47 -7.38 14.87
N TYR A 557 -11.63 -6.80 13.69
CA TYR A 557 -11.28 -5.39 13.46
C TYR A 557 -12.09 -4.47 14.40
N GLY A 558 -13.42 -4.63 14.44
CA GLY A 558 -14.26 -3.83 15.34
C GLY A 558 -13.85 -3.97 16.82
N LYS A 559 -13.53 -5.20 17.26
CA LYS A 559 -13.03 -5.44 18.62
C LYS A 559 -11.66 -4.82 18.89
N SER A 560 -10.77 -4.82 17.89
CA SER A 560 -9.45 -4.21 18.02
C SER A 560 -9.52 -2.70 18.15
N ILE A 561 -10.42 -2.05 17.40
CA ILE A 561 -10.71 -0.60 17.56
C ILE A 561 -11.29 -0.31 18.95
N GLN A 562 -12.27 -1.12 19.42
CA GLN A 562 -12.82 -1.00 20.78
C GLN A 562 -11.71 -1.10 21.84
N TYR A 563 -10.75 -2.03 21.67
CA TYR A 563 -9.62 -2.18 22.58
C TYR A 563 -8.71 -0.94 22.58
N SER A 564 -8.35 -0.43 21.41
CA SER A 564 -7.45 0.74 21.28
C SER A 564 -8.09 2.00 21.86
N VAL A 565 -9.37 2.27 21.53
CA VAL A 565 -10.14 3.40 22.07
C VAL A 565 -10.29 3.27 23.59
N THR A 566 -10.66 2.08 24.09
CA THR A 566 -10.79 1.82 25.53
C THR A 566 -9.46 2.09 26.25
N SER A 567 -8.36 1.54 25.75
CA SER A 567 -7.02 1.73 26.34
C SER A 567 -6.63 3.20 26.41
N LEU A 568 -6.89 3.98 25.36
CA LEU A 568 -6.56 5.39 25.28
C LEU A 568 -7.39 6.23 26.24
N ILE A 569 -8.71 6.01 26.26
CA ILE A 569 -9.60 6.81 27.11
C ILE A 569 -9.44 6.45 28.59
N ASP A 570 -9.27 5.18 28.93
CA ASP A 570 -8.97 4.75 30.31
C ASP A 570 -7.66 5.39 30.81
N TYR A 571 -6.64 5.44 29.93
CA TYR A 571 -5.40 6.15 30.25
C TYR A 571 -5.66 7.64 30.52
N LEU A 572 -6.42 8.33 29.68
CA LEU A 572 -6.72 9.75 29.84
C LEU A 572 -7.54 10.02 31.11
N VAL A 573 -8.58 9.23 31.39
CA VAL A 573 -9.42 9.36 32.59
C VAL A 573 -8.57 9.21 33.85
N LYS A 574 -7.65 8.25 33.86
CA LYS A 574 -6.82 7.91 35.02
C LYS A 574 -5.65 8.87 35.23
N HIS A 575 -4.94 9.23 34.17
CA HIS A 575 -3.66 9.95 34.24
C HIS A 575 -3.74 11.39 33.70
N GLY A 576 -4.82 11.75 33.02
CA GLY A 576 -4.98 13.08 32.45
C GLY A 576 -5.08 14.17 33.52
N LYS A 577 -4.28 15.20 33.39
CA LYS A 577 -4.21 16.37 34.28
C LYS A 577 -5.22 17.45 33.83
N LYS A 578 -5.39 18.52 34.63
CA LYS A 578 -6.26 19.66 34.26
C LYS A 578 -5.81 20.37 32.97
N ASN A 579 -4.52 20.34 32.70
CA ASN A 579 -3.90 20.96 31.53
C ASN A 579 -3.70 19.99 30.35
N THR A 580 -4.18 18.75 30.43
CA THR A 580 -4.01 17.78 29.34
C THR A 580 -5.02 18.05 28.21
N VAL A 581 -4.51 18.09 26.99
CA VAL A 581 -5.24 18.11 25.73
C VAL A 581 -4.86 16.87 24.94
N LEU A 582 -5.84 16.06 24.58
CA LEU A 582 -5.67 14.90 23.72
C LEU A 582 -6.26 15.19 22.35
N VAL A 583 -5.48 14.96 21.29
CA VAL A 583 -5.93 14.92 19.90
C VAL A 583 -5.71 13.48 19.44
N PHE A 584 -6.76 12.76 19.09
CA PHE A 584 -6.59 11.42 18.55
C PHE A 584 -7.40 11.21 17.28
N LEU A 585 -6.88 10.39 16.38
CA LEU A 585 -7.47 10.16 15.06
C LEU A 585 -7.06 8.79 14.53
N GLY A 586 -7.80 8.33 13.51
CA GLY A 586 -7.33 7.25 12.67
C GLY A 586 -6.32 7.74 11.63
N ASP A 587 -5.39 6.89 11.25
CA ASP A 587 -4.40 7.20 10.21
C ASP A 587 -4.93 6.90 8.80
N HIS A 588 -5.72 5.85 8.62
CA HIS A 588 -6.39 5.47 7.38
C HIS A 588 -7.54 4.48 7.62
N GLN A 589 -8.35 4.23 6.58
CA GLN A 589 -9.32 3.13 6.56
C GLN A 589 -8.60 1.78 6.55
N PRO A 590 -9.19 0.73 7.13
CA PRO A 590 -8.70 -0.64 6.95
C PRO A 590 -8.79 -1.06 5.48
N MET A 591 -8.12 -2.16 5.13
CA MET A 591 -8.16 -2.72 3.78
C MET A 591 -9.58 -3.02 3.28
N ALA A 592 -9.78 -3.05 1.96
CA ALA A 592 -11.08 -3.22 1.32
C ALA A 592 -11.85 -4.49 1.73
N LYS A 593 -11.15 -5.51 2.23
CA LYS A 593 -11.77 -6.73 2.77
C LYS A 593 -12.67 -6.45 3.98
N VAL A 594 -12.34 -5.42 4.76
CA VAL A 594 -13.09 -4.98 5.95
C VAL A 594 -13.99 -3.80 5.62
N SER A 595 -13.43 -2.73 5.03
CA SER A 595 -14.18 -1.51 4.75
C SER A 595 -15.08 -1.58 3.50
N GLY A 596 -14.96 -2.65 2.72
CA GLY A 596 -15.68 -2.79 1.45
C GLY A 596 -14.98 -2.11 0.27
N ASN A 597 -15.39 -2.52 -0.94
CA ASN A 597 -14.92 -1.88 -2.16
C ASN A 597 -15.57 -0.49 -2.30
N ASN A 598 -14.77 0.52 -2.63
CA ASN A 598 -15.19 1.92 -2.77
C ASN A 598 -15.57 2.65 -1.46
N ALA A 599 -15.13 2.16 -0.30
CA ALA A 599 -15.24 2.93 0.94
C ALA A 599 -14.53 4.28 0.82
N SER A 600 -15.03 5.29 1.53
CA SER A 600 -14.35 6.59 1.64
C SER A 600 -12.95 6.41 2.25
N ARG A 601 -12.11 7.44 2.17
CA ARG A 601 -10.82 7.46 2.89
C ARG A 601 -10.91 8.19 4.22
N ASP A 602 -12.13 8.40 4.70
CA ASP A 602 -12.37 9.21 5.87
C ASP A 602 -12.02 8.44 7.14
N VAL A 603 -11.49 9.19 8.09
CA VAL A 603 -11.11 8.72 9.43
C VAL A 603 -11.67 9.69 10.47
N PRO A 604 -12.08 9.22 11.65
CA PRO A 604 -12.51 10.11 12.72
C PRO A 604 -11.31 10.80 13.36
N ILE A 605 -11.56 12.01 13.86
CA ILE A 605 -10.63 12.77 14.68
C ILE A 605 -11.39 13.38 15.85
N SER A 606 -10.77 13.39 17.04
CA SER A 606 -11.34 14.01 18.26
C SER A 606 -10.31 14.88 18.96
N ILE A 607 -10.76 16.02 19.50
CA ILE A 607 -10.00 16.85 20.44
C ILE A 607 -10.71 16.81 21.79
N VAL A 608 -9.98 16.41 22.83
CA VAL A 608 -10.49 16.19 24.18
C VAL A 608 -9.72 17.05 25.17
N ALA A 609 -10.42 17.80 26.01
CA ALA A 609 -9.81 18.65 27.05
C ALA A 609 -10.73 18.81 28.25
N ARG A 610 -10.13 19.05 29.44
CA ARG A 610 -10.88 19.54 30.62
C ARG A 610 -11.08 21.04 30.58
N ASP A 611 -10.13 21.76 30.02
CA ASP A 611 -10.19 23.21 29.86
C ASP A 611 -11.04 23.56 28.65
N LYS A 612 -12.25 24.06 28.90
CA LYS A 612 -13.20 24.44 27.85
C LYS A 612 -12.63 25.46 26.88
N SER A 613 -11.76 26.37 27.36
CA SER A 613 -11.15 27.40 26.51
C SER A 613 -10.32 26.81 25.35
N VAL A 614 -9.92 25.53 25.42
CA VAL A 614 -9.28 24.81 24.33
C VAL A 614 -10.30 24.46 23.24
N LEU A 615 -11.49 23.99 23.64
CA LEU A 615 -12.55 23.59 22.71
C LEU A 615 -13.31 24.80 22.13
N ASP A 616 -13.46 25.89 22.91
CA ASP A 616 -14.09 27.13 22.45
C ASP A 616 -13.34 27.77 21.25
N LYS A 617 -12.02 27.48 21.10
CA LYS A 617 -11.22 27.96 19.97
C LYS A 617 -11.53 27.27 18.63
N ILE A 618 -12.29 26.19 18.69
CA ILE A 618 -12.66 25.39 17.52
C ILE A 618 -14.19 25.27 17.37
N ASP A 619 -14.96 26.16 18.00
CA ASP A 619 -16.42 26.15 17.89
C ASP A 619 -16.91 26.40 16.46
N ASP A 620 -16.17 27.20 15.71
CA ASP A 620 -16.41 27.49 14.29
C ASP A 620 -16.12 26.31 13.34
N TRP A 621 -15.51 25.23 13.85
CA TRP A 621 -15.21 24.05 13.04
C TRP A 621 -16.46 23.19 12.75
N ASN A 622 -17.57 23.45 13.44
CA ASN A 622 -18.83 22.70 13.35
C ASN A 622 -18.64 21.20 13.55
N TRP A 623 -17.74 20.84 14.46
CA TRP A 623 -17.54 19.48 14.88
C TRP A 623 -18.57 19.03 15.90
N THR A 624 -18.85 17.73 15.97
CA THR A 624 -19.83 17.12 16.88
C THR A 624 -19.29 17.06 18.30
N ASP A 625 -20.14 17.37 19.30
CA ASP A 625 -19.78 17.21 20.71
C ASP A 625 -19.74 15.72 21.07
N GLY A 626 -18.65 15.27 21.68
CA GLY A 626 -18.43 13.88 22.08
C GLY A 626 -17.35 13.20 21.24
N LEU A 627 -17.20 11.87 21.40
CA LEU A 627 -16.17 11.06 20.75
C LEU A 627 -16.57 10.53 19.37
N GLU A 628 -17.85 10.53 19.05
CA GLU A 628 -18.41 10.04 17.81
C GLU A 628 -18.78 11.21 16.90
N PRO A 629 -18.14 11.36 15.73
CA PRO A 629 -18.52 12.41 14.80
C PRO A 629 -19.84 12.08 14.10
N ASP A 630 -20.74 13.08 13.99
CA ASP A 630 -21.98 12.95 13.22
C ASP A 630 -21.65 12.56 11.77
N PRO A 631 -22.39 11.65 11.14
CA PRO A 631 -22.16 11.26 9.72
C PRO A 631 -22.16 12.45 8.75
N LYS A 632 -22.85 13.56 9.10
CA LYS A 632 -22.93 14.78 8.32
C LYS A 632 -21.95 15.87 8.77
N ALA A 633 -21.13 15.61 9.80
CA ALA A 633 -20.10 16.56 10.21
C ALA A 633 -19.15 16.89 9.04
N PRO A 634 -18.56 18.11 9.01
CA PRO A 634 -17.63 18.48 7.96
C PRO A 634 -16.50 17.48 7.79
N VAL A 635 -16.23 17.10 6.54
CA VAL A 635 -15.09 16.25 6.18
C VAL A 635 -13.99 17.16 5.61
N TRP A 636 -12.82 17.11 6.20
CA TRP A 636 -11.67 17.88 5.72
C TRP A 636 -10.60 16.98 5.12
N ARG A 637 -9.86 17.49 4.14
CA ARG A 637 -8.61 16.81 3.76
C ARG A 637 -7.64 16.84 4.94
N MET A 638 -7.00 15.72 5.21
CA MET A 638 -6.10 15.55 6.37
C MET A 638 -4.94 16.57 6.36
N ASP A 639 -4.42 16.93 5.18
CA ASP A 639 -3.38 17.95 5.01
C ASP A 639 -3.82 19.37 5.41
N SER A 640 -5.13 19.64 5.48
CA SER A 640 -5.62 20.95 5.93
C SER A 640 -5.61 21.12 7.45
N PHE A 641 -5.43 20.03 8.22
CA PHE A 641 -5.54 20.07 9.68
C PHE A 641 -4.41 20.89 10.33
N ARG A 642 -3.15 20.71 9.90
CA ARG A 642 -2.00 21.43 10.48
C ARG A 642 -2.23 22.95 10.55
N ASP A 643 -2.55 23.55 9.45
CA ASP A 643 -2.69 25.01 9.36
C ASP A 643 -3.88 25.50 10.14
N ARG A 644 -5.01 24.78 10.13
CA ARG A 644 -6.19 25.07 10.96
C ARG A 644 -5.87 24.98 12.44
N PHE A 645 -5.18 23.92 12.87
CA PHE A 645 -4.77 23.73 14.26
C PHE A 645 -3.82 24.83 14.74
N LEU A 646 -2.77 25.13 13.97
CA LEU A 646 -1.83 26.20 14.31
C LEU A 646 -2.55 27.55 14.42
N THR A 647 -3.44 27.86 13.48
CA THR A 647 -4.21 29.13 13.50
C THR A 647 -5.17 29.20 14.68
N ALA A 648 -5.96 28.17 14.94
CA ALA A 648 -6.94 28.14 16.05
C ALA A 648 -6.25 28.32 17.40
N TYR A 649 -5.07 27.76 17.56
CA TYR A 649 -4.30 27.88 18.79
C TYR A 649 -3.28 29.02 18.80
N GLY A 650 -3.56 30.08 18.04
CA GLY A 650 -2.91 31.38 18.18
C GLY A 650 -1.56 31.53 17.49
N SER A 651 -1.25 30.68 16.51
CA SER A 651 -0.10 30.87 15.64
C SER A 651 -0.39 31.93 14.59
N GLN A 652 0.59 32.79 14.29
CA GLN A 652 0.49 33.83 13.26
C GLN A 652 1.19 33.34 12.00
N PRO A 653 0.48 33.28 10.84
CA PRO A 653 1.10 32.90 9.58
C PRO A 653 2.24 33.85 9.19
N ASN A 654 3.41 33.29 8.88
CA ASN A 654 4.55 34.00 8.28
C ASN A 654 5.22 33.05 7.27
N PRO A 655 4.78 33.12 6.00
CA PRO A 655 5.15 32.14 4.99
C PRO A 655 6.65 32.13 4.68
N SER A 656 7.20 30.93 4.44
CA SER A 656 8.47 30.79 3.74
C SER A 656 8.30 31.22 2.28
N LYS A 657 9.33 31.88 1.73
CA LYS A 657 9.32 32.35 0.32
C LYS A 657 9.55 31.22 -0.67
#